data_4894ae2735da47d72fdedc2671a3e438
#
_entry.id   4894ae2735da47d72fdedc2671a3e438
#
_cell.length_a   1.000
_cell.length_b   1.000
_cell.length_c   1.000
_cell.angle_alpha   90.00
_cell.angle_beta   90.00
_cell.angle_gamma   90.00
#
_symmetry.space_group_name_H-M   'P 1'
#
loop_
_entity.id
_entity.type
_entity.pdbx_description
1 polymer ?
#
loop_
_entity_poly.entity_id
_entity_poly.type
_entity_poly.pdbx_seq_one_letter_code
_entity_poly.pdbx_strand_id
1 'polypeptide(L)'
;MIMKKHLILPALLLSVSIGYSQKNKNAYELASPNGQNKIKFELVKNTPKYAVSHGKSEVISPSDMGFLLKGNEDLSTNFEIKGAKTSTFDETWEQVWGEKKNIRNHYNQLVVDLQQKTGNKRKLQIQFRAFDDGVAFRYVYPKQNVKDSIFIMDEKTTFNLKEDGKAWWIPANRENRDEYLFEAAPVSKLDTVLTPLTIESKNGLAISFHEANLIDFASMTLVNTKGTELKSDLVPWADGVKVRVKDTFTSSWRTIQIGENPGELITSYMVLNLNEPNKLKNTNSYFKPYKYLGIWWGMHIGKYTFWESDKQGATTKHAEEYIDYTAKEGFHHLLIEGWNKGWTPGWYENRMHMFSFTKNADNFDLEKVVEYGKKKNIELIGYHETGSNLINYLKEVDEGFALYKKLGIHTVKIGHVGSKLNMKQMHFGQFGVNYFRYILEKAAQYDLAVLYHESIKDTGERRTFPNMVSREAARGQEYNAWSEGNPPNHLSIIPFTRLLSGPMDFTPGIFDVEVKQGYPGKRIQGTVGQQLALYVTIYSPIQMLADLPENYEGKPALQFLKDVPTDWEDTKVLEGKIGEYITTARKDRNSADWYLGTLTNENPRKVDVSLSFLDPNATYEAQIYVDAEGTDQKHNPEAVAISKKTVKSTDSLKLNLGGAGGGAVRFKKL
;
A
#
# COMPACT_ATOMS: atom_id res chain seq x y z
N MET A 1 -46.51 14.84 -11.08
CA MET A 1 -45.63 15.11 -9.95
C MET A 1 -45.89 14.02 -8.89
N ILE A 2 -45.13 12.91 -8.97
CA ILE A 2 -45.28 11.76 -8.08
C ILE A 2 -43.90 11.53 -7.45
N MET A 3 -43.81 11.89 -6.17
CA MET A 3 -42.64 11.63 -5.33
C MET A 3 -42.51 10.14 -5.03
N LYS A 4 -41.44 9.48 -5.51
CA LYS A 4 -41.06 8.14 -5.05
C LYS A 4 -40.31 8.27 -3.74
N LYS A 5 -40.93 7.84 -2.64
CA LYS A 5 -40.28 7.64 -1.34
C LYS A 5 -39.36 6.42 -1.43
N HIS A 6 -38.08 6.58 -1.24
CA HIS A 6 -37.16 5.47 -1.01
C HIS A 6 -37.32 5.01 0.46
N LEU A 7 -37.81 3.80 0.63
CA LEU A 7 -37.79 3.10 1.91
C LEU A 7 -36.35 2.63 2.19
N ILE A 8 -35.73 3.17 3.23
CA ILE A 8 -34.51 2.62 3.82
C ILE A 8 -34.96 1.51 4.76
N LEU A 9 -34.69 0.26 4.39
CA LEU A 9 -34.88 -0.89 5.28
C LEU A 9 -33.75 -0.91 6.31
N PRO A 10 -34.02 -0.94 7.61
CA PRO A 10 -32.99 -1.15 8.61
C PRO A 10 -32.54 -2.62 8.58
N ALA A 11 -31.23 -2.84 8.46
CA ALA A 11 -30.63 -4.16 8.58
C ALA A 11 -30.91 -4.75 9.97
N LEU A 12 -31.66 -5.81 10.03
CA LEU A 12 -31.98 -6.55 11.25
C LEU A 12 -30.73 -7.32 11.70
N LEU A 13 -30.10 -6.90 12.79
CA LEU A 13 -29.04 -7.63 13.48
C LEU A 13 -29.62 -8.91 14.10
N LEU A 14 -29.48 -10.05 13.43
CA LEU A 14 -29.72 -11.35 14.04
C LEU A 14 -28.49 -11.74 14.87
N SER A 15 -28.57 -11.56 16.17
CA SER A 15 -27.60 -12.11 17.12
C SER A 15 -27.93 -13.58 17.40
N VAL A 16 -27.28 -14.50 16.71
CA VAL A 16 -27.29 -15.92 17.08
C VAL A 16 -26.21 -16.13 18.13
N SER A 17 -26.59 -16.32 19.38
CA SER A 17 -25.70 -16.73 20.45
C SER A 17 -25.41 -18.22 20.35
N ILE A 18 -24.25 -18.59 19.78
CA ILE A 18 -23.73 -19.95 19.84
C ILE A 18 -23.13 -20.14 21.22
N GLY A 19 -23.82 -20.89 22.07
CA GLY A 19 -23.34 -21.23 23.40
C GLY A 19 -22.18 -22.22 23.35
N TYR A 20 -20.97 -21.76 23.66
CA TYR A 20 -19.85 -22.64 23.91
C TYR A 20 -19.76 -23.05 25.37
N SER A 21 -19.63 -24.34 25.61
CA SER A 21 -19.43 -24.93 26.94
C SER A 21 -18.11 -24.42 27.55
N GLN A 22 -18.22 -23.63 28.58
CA GLN A 22 -17.11 -23.04 29.35
C GLN A 22 -16.43 -24.13 30.20
N LYS A 23 -15.44 -24.85 29.66
CA LYS A 23 -14.65 -25.84 30.39
C LYS A 23 -13.45 -25.28 31.18
N ASN A 24 -12.99 -24.03 30.86
CA ASN A 24 -11.87 -23.39 31.57
C ASN A 24 -12.15 -21.90 31.73
N LYS A 25 -12.16 -21.38 32.97
CA LYS A 25 -12.42 -19.94 33.24
C LYS A 25 -11.29 -19.01 32.77
N ASN A 26 -10.15 -19.54 32.34
CA ASN A 26 -8.95 -18.79 31.99
C ASN A 26 -8.56 -18.89 30.51
N ALA A 27 -9.33 -19.62 29.67
CA ALA A 27 -9.02 -19.79 28.25
C ALA A 27 -10.25 -19.69 27.37
N TYR A 28 -10.08 -19.10 26.19
CA TYR A 28 -11.10 -18.95 25.14
C TYR A 28 -10.49 -19.25 23.78
N GLU A 29 -11.24 -19.88 22.91
CA GLU A 29 -10.88 -20.13 21.52
C GLU A 29 -11.90 -19.47 20.59
N LEU A 30 -11.42 -18.84 19.53
CA LEU A 30 -12.21 -18.22 18.47
C LEU A 30 -11.78 -18.82 17.14
N ALA A 31 -12.72 -19.34 16.37
CA ALA A 31 -12.48 -19.84 15.02
C ALA A 31 -13.02 -18.83 13.97
N SER A 32 -12.41 -18.83 12.79
CA SER A 32 -12.95 -18.14 11.61
C SER A 32 -14.31 -18.73 11.18
N PRO A 33 -15.10 -18.05 10.34
CA PRO A 33 -16.38 -18.58 9.85
C PRO A 33 -16.25 -19.94 9.17
N ASN A 34 -15.18 -20.16 8.37
CA ASN A 34 -14.89 -21.46 7.73
C ASN A 34 -14.23 -22.48 8.68
N GLY A 35 -13.87 -22.06 9.91
CA GLY A 35 -13.24 -22.91 10.93
C GLY A 35 -11.76 -23.21 10.73
N GLN A 36 -11.10 -22.69 9.68
CA GLN A 36 -9.70 -23.00 9.39
C GLN A 36 -8.74 -22.20 10.29
N ASN A 37 -8.95 -20.90 10.44
CA ASN A 37 -8.12 -20.07 11.31
C ASN A 37 -8.69 -20.06 12.72
N LYS A 38 -7.84 -20.35 13.71
CA LYS A 38 -8.21 -20.32 15.12
C LYS A 38 -7.23 -19.48 15.91
N ILE A 39 -7.75 -18.68 16.83
CA ILE A 39 -6.96 -17.97 17.82
C ILE A 39 -7.40 -18.38 19.22
N LYS A 40 -6.46 -18.83 20.03
CA LYS A 40 -6.66 -19.19 21.44
C LYS A 40 -6.10 -18.07 22.30
N PHE A 41 -6.90 -17.57 23.22
CA PHE A 41 -6.47 -16.67 24.30
C PHE A 41 -6.43 -17.45 25.62
N GLU A 42 -5.42 -17.20 26.45
CA GLU A 42 -5.29 -17.86 27.77
C GLU A 42 -4.54 -16.97 28.77
N LEU A 43 -4.99 -16.95 30.03
CA LEU A 43 -4.20 -16.43 31.15
C LEU A 43 -3.33 -17.56 31.75
N VAL A 44 -2.02 -17.49 31.50
CA VAL A 44 -1.03 -18.39 32.06
C VAL A 44 -0.33 -17.69 33.23
N LYS A 45 -0.53 -18.15 34.46
CA LYS A 45 0.00 -17.49 35.67
C LYS A 45 -0.35 -16.00 35.71
N ASN A 46 -1.60 -15.65 35.37
CA ASN A 46 -2.13 -14.27 35.30
C ASN A 46 -1.48 -13.39 34.22
N THR A 47 -0.78 -13.95 33.25
CA THR A 47 -0.21 -13.27 32.08
C THR A 47 -1.03 -13.61 30.85
N PRO A 48 -1.52 -12.65 30.07
CA PRO A 48 -2.27 -12.90 28.86
C PRO A 48 -1.34 -13.44 27.76
N LYS A 49 -1.75 -14.57 27.18
CA LYS A 49 -1.08 -15.20 26.04
C LYS A 49 -2.09 -15.52 24.95
N TYR A 50 -1.59 -15.63 23.72
CA TYR A 50 -2.37 -16.13 22.60
C TYR A 50 -1.58 -17.12 21.77
N ALA A 51 -2.29 -17.95 21.00
CA ALA A 51 -1.73 -18.87 20.02
C ALA A 51 -2.61 -18.88 18.77
N VAL A 52 -2.05 -19.20 17.60
CA VAL A 52 -2.78 -19.23 16.32
C VAL A 52 -2.52 -20.55 15.62
N SER A 53 -3.58 -21.13 15.06
CA SER A 53 -3.50 -22.31 14.19
C SER A 53 -4.30 -22.14 12.91
N HIS A 54 -3.86 -22.84 11.85
CA HIS A 54 -4.57 -22.94 10.57
C HIS A 54 -4.76 -24.43 10.26
N GLY A 55 -6.03 -24.85 10.10
CA GLY A 55 -6.36 -26.28 10.01
C GLY A 55 -5.83 -27.05 11.22
N LYS A 56 -4.90 -27.98 10.96
CA LYS A 56 -4.18 -28.75 11.99
C LYS A 56 -2.80 -28.20 12.33
N SER A 57 -2.33 -27.19 11.61
CA SER A 57 -0.99 -26.63 11.77
C SER A 57 -0.99 -25.52 12.82
N GLU A 58 -0.13 -25.62 13.83
CA GLU A 58 0.18 -24.50 14.72
C GLU A 58 1.05 -23.50 13.96
N VAL A 59 0.59 -22.22 13.88
CA VAL A 59 1.29 -21.14 13.21
C VAL A 59 2.07 -20.30 14.21
N ILE A 60 1.39 -19.87 15.29
CA ILE A 60 1.97 -19.13 16.40
C ILE A 60 1.78 -19.92 17.68
N SER A 61 2.89 -20.28 18.30
CA SER A 61 2.95 -20.89 19.64
C SER A 61 2.58 -19.86 20.71
N PRO A 62 2.28 -20.27 21.97
CA PRO A 62 1.87 -19.34 23.02
C PRO A 62 2.80 -18.13 23.15
N SER A 63 2.26 -16.95 22.86
CA SER A 63 2.95 -15.68 22.71
C SER A 63 2.44 -14.65 23.71
N ASP A 64 3.30 -13.75 24.15
CA ASP A 64 3.01 -12.74 25.18
C ASP A 64 2.20 -11.58 24.64
N MET A 65 1.47 -10.87 25.53
CA MET A 65 0.63 -9.72 25.23
C MET A 65 0.75 -8.65 26.33
N GLY A 66 0.57 -7.38 25.97
CA GLY A 66 0.50 -6.26 26.89
C GLY A 66 1.55 -5.18 26.66
N PHE A 67 1.78 -4.34 27.67
CA PHE A 67 2.65 -3.16 27.56
C PHE A 67 3.50 -2.96 28.81
N LEU A 68 4.62 -2.25 28.63
CA LEU A 68 5.37 -1.61 29.70
C LEU A 68 5.10 -0.10 29.63
N LEU A 69 4.69 0.48 30.75
CA LEU A 69 4.45 1.91 30.87
C LEU A 69 5.65 2.61 31.52
N LYS A 70 5.71 3.95 31.41
CA LYS A 70 6.74 4.75 32.08
C LYS A 70 6.71 4.53 33.59
N GLY A 71 7.88 4.54 34.23
CA GLY A 71 8.00 4.24 35.66
C GLY A 71 8.02 2.73 35.97
N ASN A 72 8.27 1.87 34.97
CA ASN A 72 8.25 0.41 35.06
C ASN A 72 6.90 -0.18 35.50
N GLU A 73 5.80 0.54 35.27
CA GLU A 73 4.47 0.00 35.49
C GLU A 73 4.17 -1.08 34.42
N ASP A 74 3.99 -2.29 34.86
CA ASP A 74 3.70 -3.44 33.99
C ASP A 74 2.20 -3.57 33.72
N LEU A 75 1.82 -3.48 32.46
CA LEU A 75 0.47 -3.73 31.96
C LEU A 75 0.43 -5.02 31.10
N SER A 76 1.24 -6.02 31.46
CA SER A 76 1.29 -7.30 30.78
C SER A 76 1.07 -8.50 31.72
N THR A 77 1.06 -8.26 33.05
CA THR A 77 0.95 -9.33 34.05
C THR A 77 -0.08 -9.04 35.13
N ASN A 78 -0.29 -9.99 36.02
CA ASN A 78 -1.16 -9.86 37.20
C ASN A 78 -2.64 -9.62 36.88
N PHE A 79 -3.12 -10.14 35.75
CA PHE A 79 -4.50 -9.99 35.31
C PHE A 79 -5.42 -11.12 35.84
N GLU A 80 -6.70 -10.78 35.93
CA GLU A 80 -7.84 -11.70 35.98
C GLU A 80 -8.83 -11.34 34.87
N ILE A 81 -9.58 -12.33 34.39
CA ILE A 81 -10.65 -12.10 33.40
C ILE A 81 -11.89 -11.65 34.14
N LYS A 82 -12.43 -10.50 33.74
CA LYS A 82 -13.71 -9.94 34.26
C LYS A 82 -14.90 -10.27 33.37
N GLY A 83 -14.65 -10.54 32.10
CA GLY A 83 -15.68 -10.90 31.13
C GLY A 83 -15.08 -11.36 29.81
N ALA A 84 -15.88 -12.13 29.08
CA ALA A 84 -15.58 -12.46 27.70
C ALA A 84 -16.89 -12.55 26.90
N LYS A 85 -16.88 -12.00 25.68
CA LYS A 85 -18.04 -11.98 24.80
C LYS A 85 -17.63 -12.34 23.37
N THR A 86 -18.39 -13.21 22.74
CA THR A 86 -18.27 -13.54 21.31
C THR A 86 -19.38 -12.92 20.49
N SER A 87 -19.10 -12.65 19.23
CA SER A 87 -20.07 -12.20 18.23
C SER A 87 -19.61 -12.57 16.83
N THR A 88 -20.54 -12.58 15.88
CA THR A 88 -20.26 -12.77 14.45
C THR A 88 -20.68 -11.51 13.71
N PHE A 89 -19.95 -11.17 12.65
CA PHE A 89 -20.25 -10.06 11.76
C PHE A 89 -20.16 -10.52 10.31
N ASP A 90 -21.11 -10.13 9.47
CA ASP A 90 -21.11 -10.43 8.05
C ASP A 90 -21.79 -9.30 7.28
N GLU A 91 -21.05 -8.61 6.43
CA GLU A 91 -21.57 -7.61 5.50
C GLU A 91 -20.79 -7.67 4.18
N THR A 92 -21.39 -7.21 3.11
CA THR A 92 -20.64 -6.87 1.88
C THR A 92 -20.75 -5.37 1.66
N TRP A 93 -19.62 -4.71 1.50
CA TRP A 93 -19.53 -3.28 1.23
C TRP A 93 -18.88 -3.01 -0.13
N GLU A 94 -19.29 -1.92 -0.76
CA GLU A 94 -18.71 -1.49 -2.03
C GLU A 94 -17.54 -0.54 -1.77
N GLN A 95 -16.37 -0.88 -2.33
CA GLN A 95 -15.19 -0.02 -2.31
C GLN A 95 -15.38 1.14 -3.29
N VAL A 96 -15.05 2.37 -2.88
CA VAL A 96 -15.21 3.58 -3.72
C VAL A 96 -14.41 3.44 -5.03
N TRP A 97 -13.20 2.93 -4.94
CA TRP A 97 -12.31 2.52 -6.02
C TRP A 97 -11.34 1.47 -5.45
N GLY A 98 -10.79 0.59 -6.27
CA GLY A 98 -9.86 -0.41 -5.72
C GLY A 98 -9.60 -1.63 -6.61
N GLU A 99 -8.99 -2.62 -6.00
CA GLU A 99 -8.64 -3.89 -6.61
C GLU A 99 -9.84 -4.83 -6.74
N LYS A 100 -10.89 -4.55 -5.99
CA LYS A 100 -12.13 -5.32 -5.95
C LYS A 100 -13.30 -4.42 -5.57
N LYS A 101 -14.38 -4.49 -6.32
CA LYS A 101 -15.56 -3.65 -6.10
C LYS A 101 -16.30 -4.01 -4.82
N ASN A 102 -16.71 -5.26 -4.69
CA ASN A 102 -17.50 -5.75 -3.58
C ASN A 102 -16.64 -6.58 -2.63
N ILE A 103 -16.45 -6.12 -1.40
CA ILE A 103 -15.64 -6.76 -0.38
C ILE A 103 -16.55 -7.30 0.72
N ARG A 104 -16.48 -8.61 0.97
CA ARG A 104 -17.16 -9.22 2.13
C ARG A 104 -16.31 -9.01 3.38
N ASN A 105 -16.94 -8.51 4.44
CA ASN A 105 -16.38 -8.36 5.76
C ASN A 105 -17.06 -9.37 6.69
N HIS A 106 -16.47 -10.57 6.78
CA HIS A 106 -17.04 -11.69 7.52
C HIS A 106 -16.03 -12.23 8.53
N TYR A 107 -16.36 -12.12 9.82
CA TYR A 107 -15.49 -12.58 10.90
C TYR A 107 -16.28 -13.00 12.15
N ASN A 108 -15.66 -13.84 12.97
CA ASN A 108 -16.04 -14.03 14.35
C ASN A 108 -15.16 -13.16 15.25
N GLN A 109 -15.71 -12.63 16.34
CA GLN A 109 -15.03 -11.75 17.28
C GLN A 109 -15.11 -12.30 18.71
N LEU A 110 -14.01 -12.17 19.44
CA LEU A 110 -13.93 -12.38 20.89
C LEU A 110 -13.40 -11.09 21.54
N VAL A 111 -14.11 -10.61 22.54
CA VAL A 111 -13.69 -9.49 23.38
C VAL A 111 -13.45 -10.02 24.79
N VAL A 112 -12.24 -9.79 25.34
CA VAL A 112 -11.85 -10.22 26.67
C VAL A 112 -11.55 -9.01 27.54
N ASP A 113 -12.30 -8.86 28.63
CA ASP A 113 -12.09 -7.80 29.62
C ASP A 113 -11.17 -8.31 30.73
N LEU A 114 -10.04 -7.63 30.90
CA LEU A 114 -9.02 -7.92 31.92
C LEU A 114 -8.95 -6.83 32.97
N GLN A 115 -8.63 -7.21 34.20
CA GLN A 115 -8.30 -6.27 35.27
C GLN A 115 -7.13 -6.79 36.08
N GLN A 116 -6.16 -5.93 36.41
CA GLN A 116 -5.08 -6.29 37.32
C GLN A 116 -5.62 -6.51 38.75
N LYS A 117 -5.10 -7.53 39.44
CA LYS A 117 -5.54 -7.94 40.76
C LYS A 117 -5.06 -7.00 41.86
N THR A 118 -3.88 -6.42 41.68
CA THR A 118 -3.19 -5.56 42.67
C THR A 118 -2.71 -4.26 42.02
N GLY A 119 -2.12 -3.38 42.82
CA GLY A 119 -1.66 -2.06 42.35
C GLY A 119 -2.82 -1.14 41.97
N ASN A 120 -2.67 -0.44 40.86
CA ASN A 120 -3.69 0.50 40.33
C ASN A 120 -4.93 -0.21 39.78
N LYS A 121 -4.96 -1.56 39.81
CA LYS A 121 -6.07 -2.40 39.26
C LYS A 121 -6.52 -1.96 37.87
N ARG A 122 -5.54 -1.67 36.99
CA ARG A 122 -5.79 -1.18 35.63
C ARG A 122 -6.62 -2.20 34.84
N LYS A 123 -7.52 -1.68 34.03
CA LYS A 123 -8.32 -2.46 33.09
C LYS A 123 -7.64 -2.43 31.73
N LEU A 124 -7.73 -3.54 31.03
CA LEU A 124 -7.31 -3.69 29.64
C LEU A 124 -8.31 -4.61 28.93
N GLN A 125 -8.76 -4.24 27.75
CA GLN A 125 -9.58 -5.10 26.92
C GLN A 125 -8.72 -5.58 25.73
N ILE A 126 -8.84 -6.84 25.36
CA ILE A 126 -8.24 -7.39 24.15
C ILE A 126 -9.37 -7.85 23.24
N GLN A 127 -9.34 -7.36 22.00
CA GLN A 127 -10.31 -7.70 20.96
C GLN A 127 -9.62 -8.59 19.93
N PHE A 128 -10.17 -9.76 19.65
CA PHE A 128 -9.73 -10.68 18.62
C PHE A 128 -10.76 -10.80 17.52
N ARG A 129 -10.31 -10.86 16.27
CA ARG A 129 -11.15 -11.20 15.11
C ARG A 129 -10.50 -12.33 14.33
N ALA A 130 -11.29 -13.32 13.95
CA ALA A 130 -10.87 -14.43 13.10
C ALA A 130 -11.64 -14.34 11.77
N PHE A 131 -10.90 -14.16 10.69
CA PHE A 131 -11.36 -14.13 9.30
C PHE A 131 -10.93 -15.42 8.59
N ASP A 132 -11.53 -15.70 7.45
CA ASP A 132 -11.16 -16.88 6.64
C ASP A 132 -9.75 -16.76 6.04
N ASP A 133 -9.23 -15.53 5.89
CA ASP A 133 -7.91 -15.16 5.37
C ASP A 133 -6.89 -14.75 6.47
N GLY A 134 -7.21 -14.98 7.76
CA GLY A 134 -6.29 -14.73 8.85
C GLY A 134 -6.94 -14.34 10.17
N VAL A 135 -6.13 -13.86 11.10
CA VAL A 135 -6.57 -13.40 12.42
C VAL A 135 -5.99 -12.03 12.74
N ALA A 136 -6.70 -11.28 13.59
CA ALA A 136 -6.22 -9.99 14.08
C ALA A 136 -6.60 -9.79 15.55
N PHE A 137 -5.79 -8.99 16.26
CA PHE A 137 -6.13 -8.54 17.61
C PHE A 137 -5.65 -7.11 17.85
N ARG A 138 -6.31 -6.45 18.82
CA ARG A 138 -5.90 -5.12 19.29
C ARG A 138 -6.17 -4.95 20.77
N TYR A 139 -5.52 -3.96 21.34
CA TYR A 139 -5.71 -3.55 22.72
C TYR A 139 -6.58 -2.31 22.81
N VAL A 140 -7.46 -2.31 23.78
CA VAL A 140 -8.26 -1.14 24.16
C VAL A 140 -8.03 -0.86 25.63
N TYR A 141 -7.49 0.31 25.94
CA TYR A 141 -7.37 0.81 27.30
C TYR A 141 -8.56 1.72 27.57
N PRO A 142 -9.58 1.23 28.30
CA PRO A 142 -10.80 1.99 28.52
C PRO A 142 -10.59 3.14 29.49
N LYS A 143 -11.51 4.11 29.47
CA LYS A 143 -11.51 5.18 30.47
C LYS A 143 -11.63 4.60 31.88
N GLN A 144 -10.75 5.03 32.77
CA GLN A 144 -10.70 4.59 34.16
C GLN A 144 -10.17 5.72 35.03
N ASN A 145 -10.42 5.64 36.39
CA ASN A 145 -10.08 6.69 37.34
C ASN A 145 -8.57 6.76 37.64
N VAL A 146 -7.74 6.82 36.61
CA VAL A 146 -6.30 7.08 36.76
C VAL A 146 -6.04 8.44 36.14
N LYS A 147 -5.55 9.37 36.96
CA LYS A 147 -5.44 10.80 36.62
C LYS A 147 -4.27 11.16 35.70
N ASP A 148 -3.37 10.21 35.43
CA ASP A 148 -2.11 10.50 34.78
C ASP A 148 -2.12 10.17 33.28
N SER A 149 -1.43 10.99 32.50
CA SER A 149 -1.09 10.65 31.12
C SER A 149 -0.33 9.33 31.05
N ILE A 150 -0.68 8.49 30.08
CA ILE A 150 -0.06 7.19 29.90
C ILE A 150 1.05 7.34 28.85
N PHE A 151 2.25 6.87 29.20
CA PHE A 151 3.39 6.79 28.30
C PHE A 151 3.75 5.32 28.11
N ILE A 152 3.48 4.77 26.93
CA ILE A 152 3.88 3.41 26.57
C ILE A 152 5.36 3.45 26.21
N MET A 153 6.17 2.63 26.90
CA MET A 153 7.60 2.50 26.67
C MET A 153 7.95 1.27 25.84
N ASP A 154 7.11 0.23 25.89
CA ASP A 154 7.34 -1.00 25.17
C ASP A 154 6.02 -1.77 24.98
N GLU A 155 5.85 -2.42 23.84
CA GLU A 155 4.80 -3.40 23.61
C GLU A 155 5.37 -4.81 23.78
N LYS A 156 4.78 -5.59 24.68
CA LYS A 156 5.23 -6.94 25.03
C LYS A 156 4.71 -8.02 24.09
N THR A 157 3.95 -7.65 23.08
CA THR A 157 3.41 -8.58 22.09
C THR A 157 4.53 -9.32 21.38
N THR A 158 4.50 -10.65 21.47
CA THR A 158 5.39 -11.53 20.70
C THR A 158 4.61 -12.32 19.64
N PHE A 159 5.33 -12.82 18.65
CA PHE A 159 4.87 -13.70 17.59
C PHE A 159 5.86 -14.86 17.53
N ASN A 160 5.58 -15.89 18.32
CA ASN A 160 6.46 -17.04 18.46
C ASN A 160 6.14 -18.06 17.37
N LEU A 161 6.73 -17.90 16.18
CA LEU A 161 6.46 -18.78 15.04
C LEU A 161 6.86 -20.23 15.37
N LYS A 162 5.98 -21.16 15.02
CA LYS A 162 6.22 -22.59 15.20
C LYS A 162 7.38 -23.09 14.36
N GLU A 163 7.57 -22.53 13.18
CA GLU A 163 8.57 -22.96 12.22
C GLU A 163 9.52 -21.83 11.82
N ASP A 164 10.77 -22.18 11.54
CA ASP A 164 11.75 -21.26 10.95
C ASP A 164 11.54 -21.22 9.43
N GLY A 165 10.58 -20.40 9.00
CA GLY A 165 10.23 -20.18 7.60
C GLY A 165 11.18 -19.21 6.91
N LYS A 166 11.06 -19.11 5.58
CA LYS A 166 11.77 -18.12 4.75
C LYS A 166 11.02 -16.80 4.76
N ALA A 167 11.62 -15.77 5.34
CA ALA A 167 11.08 -14.41 5.40
C ALA A 167 11.58 -13.56 4.25
N TRP A 168 10.67 -12.72 3.69
CA TRP A 168 10.95 -11.67 2.72
C TRP A 168 10.79 -10.33 3.43
N TRP A 169 11.88 -9.55 3.56
CA TRP A 169 11.94 -8.45 4.50
C TRP A 169 12.80 -7.28 4.02
N ILE A 170 12.58 -6.11 4.61
CA ILE A 170 13.46 -4.95 4.55
C ILE A 170 13.75 -4.47 5.97
N PRO A 171 14.93 -3.80 6.21
CA PRO A 171 15.27 -3.30 7.54
C PRO A 171 14.34 -2.16 7.97
N ALA A 172 14.07 -2.07 9.26
CA ALA A 172 13.32 -0.97 9.87
C ALA A 172 14.24 -0.01 10.65
N ASN A 173 13.72 1.20 10.93
CA ASN A 173 14.40 2.22 11.74
C ASN A 173 15.77 2.67 11.18
N ARG A 174 15.92 2.62 9.86
CA ARG A 174 17.12 3.09 9.13
C ARG A 174 16.85 4.44 8.47
N GLU A 175 17.92 5.11 7.97
CA GLU A 175 17.81 6.44 7.36
C GLU A 175 16.97 6.45 6.08
N ASN A 176 17.07 5.40 5.28
CA ASN A 176 16.32 5.28 4.02
C ASN A 176 14.86 4.77 4.23
N ARG A 177 14.37 4.73 5.46
CA ARG A 177 13.00 4.35 5.85
C ARG A 177 12.58 2.98 5.31
N ASP A 178 11.86 2.93 4.19
CA ASP A 178 11.27 1.73 3.56
C ASP A 178 11.75 1.50 2.11
N GLU A 179 12.69 2.31 1.61
CA GLU A 179 13.14 2.27 0.22
C GLU A 179 14.35 1.34 0.02
N TYR A 180 14.32 0.17 0.66
CA TYR A 180 15.34 -0.85 0.54
C TYR A 180 14.96 -1.93 -0.47
N LEU A 181 15.96 -2.65 -0.97
CA LEU A 181 15.73 -3.91 -1.67
C LEU A 181 15.30 -4.97 -0.68
N PHE A 182 14.32 -5.78 -1.06
CA PHE A 182 13.90 -6.91 -0.25
C PHE A 182 14.98 -8.00 -0.22
N GLU A 183 15.20 -8.52 0.98
CA GLU A 183 16.07 -9.66 1.24
C GLU A 183 15.25 -10.88 1.62
N ALA A 184 15.87 -12.06 1.50
CA ALA A 184 15.29 -13.32 1.94
C ALA A 184 16.21 -14.00 2.97
N ALA A 185 15.65 -14.35 4.13
CA ALA A 185 16.39 -15.02 5.19
C ALA A 185 15.46 -15.92 6.01
N PRO A 186 16.00 -16.94 6.74
CA PRO A 186 15.24 -17.60 7.80
C PRO A 186 14.79 -16.60 8.86
N VAL A 187 13.59 -16.79 9.43
CA VAL A 187 13.07 -15.90 10.50
C VAL A 187 14.07 -15.77 11.65
N SER A 188 14.78 -16.85 11.99
CA SER A 188 15.80 -16.86 13.06
C SER A 188 17.04 -15.99 12.78
N LYS A 189 17.16 -15.43 11.58
CA LYS A 189 18.27 -14.56 11.15
C LYS A 189 17.88 -13.11 10.93
N LEU A 190 16.62 -12.79 11.19
CA LEU A 190 16.13 -11.41 11.05
C LEU A 190 16.72 -10.52 12.18
N ASP A 191 16.89 -9.25 11.86
CA ASP A 191 17.15 -8.16 12.82
C ASP A 191 15.81 -7.43 13.12
N THR A 192 15.79 -6.13 13.00
CA THR A 192 14.59 -5.31 13.08
C THR A 192 14.03 -5.07 11.68
N VAL A 193 12.80 -5.49 11.45
CA VAL A 193 12.19 -5.53 10.12
C VAL A 193 10.92 -4.69 10.05
N LEU A 194 10.67 -4.11 8.88
CA LEU A 194 9.44 -3.41 8.59
C LEU A 194 8.31 -4.39 8.29
N THR A 195 7.07 -3.98 8.54
CA THR A 195 5.87 -4.71 8.11
C THR A 195 5.20 -4.00 6.92
N PRO A 196 4.56 -4.70 5.98
CA PRO A 196 4.28 -6.15 5.97
C PRO A 196 5.55 -7.00 5.89
N LEU A 197 5.61 -8.02 6.76
CA LEU A 197 6.64 -9.05 6.72
C LEU A 197 6.01 -10.34 6.19
N THR A 198 6.48 -10.85 5.06
CA THR A 198 5.94 -12.07 4.45
C THR A 198 6.86 -13.25 4.68
N ILE A 199 6.28 -14.38 5.08
CA ILE A 199 6.99 -15.60 5.41
C ILE A 199 6.38 -16.79 4.65
N GLU A 200 7.22 -17.55 3.97
CA GLU A 200 6.88 -18.88 3.43
C GLU A 200 7.27 -19.92 4.49
N SER A 201 6.27 -20.59 5.07
CA SER A 201 6.51 -21.64 6.08
C SER A 201 6.95 -22.96 5.42
N LYS A 202 7.57 -23.84 6.19
CA LYS A 202 8.03 -25.14 5.69
C LYS A 202 6.90 -26.07 5.26
N ASN A 203 5.71 -25.89 5.84
CA ASN A 203 4.51 -26.65 5.48
C ASN A 203 3.71 -26.04 4.31
N GLY A 204 4.24 -25.01 3.64
CA GLY A 204 3.68 -24.43 2.44
C GLY A 204 2.77 -23.22 2.65
N LEU A 205 2.40 -22.88 3.90
CA LEU A 205 1.58 -21.70 4.18
C LEU A 205 2.35 -20.41 3.88
N ALA A 206 1.67 -19.43 3.33
CA ALA A 206 2.12 -18.07 3.23
C ALA A 206 1.52 -17.24 4.39
N ILE A 207 2.37 -16.54 5.13
CA ILE A 207 1.98 -15.78 6.33
C ILE A 207 2.46 -14.35 6.16
N SER A 208 1.61 -13.36 6.47
CA SER A 208 2.06 -11.95 6.51
C SER A 208 1.69 -11.30 7.83
N PHE A 209 2.68 -10.69 8.47
CA PHE A 209 2.51 -9.86 9.66
C PHE A 209 2.43 -8.39 9.26
N HIS A 210 1.36 -7.76 9.68
CA HIS A 210 1.14 -6.34 9.42
C HIS A 210 0.29 -5.71 10.53
N GLU A 211 -0.15 -4.49 10.32
CA GLU A 211 -1.10 -3.79 11.18
C GLU A 211 -2.18 -3.07 10.37
N ALA A 212 -3.34 -2.85 10.97
CA ALA A 212 -4.45 -2.16 10.33
C ALA A 212 -5.06 -1.10 11.26
N ASN A 213 -5.67 -0.06 10.67
CA ASN A 213 -6.32 1.02 11.40
C ASN A 213 -5.40 1.72 12.41
N LEU A 214 -4.25 2.18 11.93
CA LEU A 214 -3.25 2.88 12.73
C LEU A 214 -3.67 4.34 12.93
N ILE A 215 -4.14 4.68 14.13
CA ILE A 215 -4.64 6.01 14.48
C ILE A 215 -4.12 6.39 15.85
N ASP A 216 -3.48 7.55 15.97
CA ASP A 216 -2.92 8.12 17.22
C ASP A 216 -2.11 7.11 18.06
N PHE A 217 -1.36 6.28 17.34
CA PHE A 217 -0.49 5.25 17.91
C PHE A 217 0.81 5.16 17.11
N ALA A 218 1.86 4.56 17.67
CA ALA A 218 3.09 4.33 16.92
C ALA A 218 2.96 3.10 16.01
N SER A 219 3.55 3.17 14.83
CA SER A 219 3.61 2.04 13.90
C SER A 219 4.45 0.90 14.48
N MET A 220 4.04 -0.33 14.18
CA MET A 220 4.72 -1.55 14.55
C MET A 220 5.82 -1.89 13.54
N THR A 221 7.03 -2.12 14.03
CA THR A 221 8.07 -2.94 13.40
C THR A 221 8.21 -4.24 14.17
N LEU A 222 8.98 -5.19 13.68
CA LEU A 222 9.22 -6.46 14.34
C LEU A 222 10.71 -6.64 14.55
N VAL A 223 11.10 -7.04 15.77
CA VAL A 223 12.48 -7.37 16.11
C VAL A 223 12.57 -8.84 16.46
N ASN A 224 13.59 -9.55 15.94
CA ASN A 224 13.88 -10.91 16.36
C ASN A 224 14.53 -10.88 17.74
N THR A 225 13.93 -11.59 18.69
CA THR A 225 14.43 -11.64 20.06
C THR A 225 15.20 -12.94 20.35
N LYS A 226 14.73 -14.05 19.77
CA LYS A 226 15.34 -15.37 20.00
C LYS A 226 14.75 -16.41 19.04
N GLY A 227 15.61 -17.06 18.28
CA GLY A 227 15.19 -18.15 17.39
C GLY A 227 14.12 -17.64 16.41
N THR A 228 12.91 -18.19 16.46
CA THR A 228 11.78 -17.81 15.60
C THR A 228 10.81 -16.83 16.26
N GLU A 229 11.13 -16.33 17.45
CA GLU A 229 10.30 -15.34 18.14
C GLU A 229 10.56 -13.93 17.60
N LEU A 230 9.51 -13.33 17.04
CA LEU A 230 9.46 -11.91 16.71
C LEU A 230 8.70 -11.17 17.79
N LYS A 231 9.11 -9.94 18.09
CA LYS A 231 8.45 -9.06 19.06
C LYS A 231 8.05 -7.77 18.36
N SER A 232 6.87 -7.24 18.70
CA SER A 232 6.46 -5.87 18.33
C SER A 232 7.45 -4.87 18.90
N ASP A 233 8.02 -4.03 18.04
CA ASP A 233 8.83 -2.88 18.43
C ASP A 233 8.19 -1.63 17.84
N LEU A 234 7.55 -0.83 18.70
CA LEU A 234 6.91 0.41 18.30
C LEU A 234 7.93 1.49 18.00
N VAL A 235 7.71 2.25 16.93
CA VAL A 235 8.64 3.33 16.54
C VAL A 235 8.54 4.50 17.54
N PRO A 236 9.65 4.93 18.16
CA PRO A 236 9.61 5.91 19.25
C PRO A 236 9.50 7.36 18.77
N TRP A 237 9.06 8.23 19.68
CA TRP A 237 9.39 9.65 19.67
C TRP A 237 10.90 9.85 19.88
N ALA A 238 11.40 11.03 19.56
CA ALA A 238 12.83 11.36 19.73
C ALA A 238 13.38 11.23 21.16
N ASP A 239 12.52 11.19 22.18
CA ASP A 239 12.88 10.99 23.59
C ASP A 239 12.71 9.54 24.07
N GLY A 240 12.43 8.61 23.15
CA GLY A 240 12.32 7.19 23.45
C GLY A 240 10.93 6.70 23.87
N VAL A 241 9.99 7.59 24.18
CA VAL A 241 8.60 7.20 24.45
C VAL A 241 7.98 6.65 23.17
N LYS A 242 7.32 5.50 23.24
CA LYS A 242 6.69 4.89 22.04
C LYS A 242 5.35 5.55 21.72
N VAL A 243 4.45 5.66 22.72
CA VAL A 243 3.12 6.25 22.54
C VAL A 243 2.77 7.14 23.76
N ARG A 244 2.14 8.27 23.48
CA ARG A 244 1.65 9.23 24.47
C ARG A 244 0.14 9.35 24.36
N VAL A 245 -0.57 9.03 25.42
CA VAL A 245 -2.03 9.13 25.49
C VAL A 245 -2.47 9.82 26.79
N LYS A 246 -3.65 10.43 26.75
CA LYS A 246 -4.17 11.13 27.93
C LYS A 246 -4.80 10.16 28.94
N ASP A 247 -5.87 9.49 28.55
CA ASP A 247 -6.69 8.69 29.46
C ASP A 247 -7.20 7.38 28.86
N THR A 248 -7.26 7.29 27.53
CA THR A 248 -7.71 6.09 26.80
C THR A 248 -6.86 5.86 25.55
N PHE A 249 -6.73 4.62 25.11
CA PHE A 249 -6.17 4.32 23.79
C PHE A 249 -6.79 3.08 23.18
N THR A 250 -6.72 3.03 21.84
CA THR A 250 -6.93 1.82 21.06
C THR A 250 -5.72 1.67 20.17
N SER A 251 -5.01 0.53 20.27
CA SER A 251 -3.89 0.24 19.38
C SER A 251 -4.37 -0.03 17.97
N SER A 252 -3.49 0.04 16.95
CA SER A 252 -3.75 -0.60 15.67
C SER A 252 -3.98 -2.10 15.85
N TRP A 253 -4.71 -2.72 14.92
CA TRP A 253 -4.83 -4.16 14.85
C TRP A 253 -3.49 -4.77 14.49
N ARG A 254 -3.04 -5.78 15.23
CA ARG A 254 -1.96 -6.67 14.86
C ARG A 254 -2.55 -7.75 13.98
N THR A 255 -2.12 -7.84 12.72
CA THR A 255 -2.70 -8.77 11.74
C THR A 255 -1.73 -9.90 11.43
N ILE A 256 -2.28 -11.10 11.28
CA ILE A 256 -1.60 -12.30 10.83
C ILE A 256 -2.47 -12.85 9.70
N GLN A 257 -2.12 -12.48 8.45
CA GLN A 257 -2.75 -13.03 7.25
C GLN A 257 -2.18 -14.41 6.99
N ILE A 258 -3.02 -15.35 6.58
CA ILE A 258 -2.62 -16.75 6.36
C ILE A 258 -3.30 -17.22 5.08
N GLY A 259 -2.51 -17.72 4.13
CA GLY A 259 -2.98 -18.31 2.88
C GLY A 259 -2.28 -19.65 2.59
N GLU A 260 -2.93 -20.50 1.83
CA GLU A 260 -2.37 -21.78 1.34
C GLU A 260 -1.28 -21.56 0.28
N ASN A 261 -1.19 -20.36 -0.28
CA ASN A 261 -0.16 -19.93 -1.21
C ASN A 261 0.01 -18.38 -1.14
N PRO A 262 1.14 -17.83 -1.64
CA PRO A 262 1.39 -16.38 -1.59
C PRO A 262 0.35 -15.52 -2.31
N GLY A 263 -0.30 -16.04 -3.37
CA GLY A 263 -1.32 -15.31 -4.12
C GLY A 263 -2.57 -14.98 -3.30
N GLU A 264 -2.93 -15.82 -2.32
CA GLU A 264 -4.06 -15.59 -1.44
C GLU A 264 -3.85 -14.40 -0.50
N LEU A 265 -2.59 -14.08 -0.14
CA LEU A 265 -2.29 -12.88 0.64
C LEU A 265 -2.64 -11.60 -0.15
N ILE A 266 -2.38 -11.58 -1.47
CA ILE A 266 -2.67 -10.42 -2.34
C ILE A 266 -4.17 -10.16 -2.44
N THR A 267 -4.97 -11.22 -2.40
CA THR A 267 -6.45 -11.14 -2.52
C THR A 267 -7.16 -11.11 -1.16
N SER A 268 -6.40 -11.01 -0.07
CA SER A 268 -6.95 -10.75 1.27
C SER A 268 -7.31 -9.27 1.43
N TYR A 269 -8.52 -9.00 1.88
CA TYR A 269 -8.99 -7.65 2.19
C TYR A 269 -9.16 -7.41 3.70
N MET A 270 -8.55 -8.27 4.53
CA MET A 270 -8.63 -8.18 5.99
C MET A 270 -8.15 -6.83 6.51
N VAL A 271 -7.07 -6.28 5.96
CA VAL A 271 -6.53 -4.96 6.36
C VAL A 271 -7.58 -3.85 6.16
N LEU A 272 -8.30 -3.86 5.03
CA LEU A 272 -9.40 -2.92 4.80
C LEU A 272 -10.58 -3.17 5.75
N ASN A 273 -10.96 -4.43 5.93
CA ASN A 273 -12.08 -4.83 6.79
C ASN A 273 -11.90 -4.47 8.27
N LEU A 274 -10.66 -4.29 8.70
CA LEU A 274 -10.31 -3.84 10.06
C LEU A 274 -10.37 -2.32 10.25
N ASN A 275 -10.57 -1.55 9.17
CA ASN A 275 -10.75 -0.10 9.23
C ASN A 275 -12.24 0.28 9.32
N GLU A 276 -12.49 1.51 9.78
CA GLU A 276 -13.85 2.05 9.87
C GLU A 276 -14.45 2.28 8.47
N PRO A 277 -15.79 2.26 8.34
CA PRO A 277 -16.48 2.62 7.10
C PRO A 277 -16.10 4.02 6.60
N ASN A 278 -16.34 4.26 5.31
CA ASN A 278 -16.08 5.51 4.63
C ASN A 278 -16.75 6.71 5.33
N LYS A 279 -15.95 7.71 5.68
CA LYS A 279 -16.38 8.97 6.31
C LYS A 279 -16.56 10.12 5.30
N LEU A 280 -16.12 9.95 4.05
CA LEU A 280 -16.21 10.96 3.01
C LEU A 280 -17.32 10.61 2.01
N LYS A 281 -18.39 11.40 2.02
CA LYS A 281 -19.59 11.11 1.21
C LYS A 281 -19.46 11.47 -0.27
N ASN A 282 -18.49 12.32 -0.65
CA ASN A 282 -18.41 12.94 -1.96
C ASN A 282 -17.09 12.71 -2.69
N THR A 283 -16.27 11.75 -2.30
CA THR A 283 -14.96 11.52 -2.94
C THR A 283 -15.10 11.32 -4.46
N ASN A 284 -16.11 10.58 -4.91
CA ASN A 284 -16.38 10.33 -6.33
C ASN A 284 -16.71 11.59 -7.15
N SER A 285 -17.01 12.73 -6.50
CA SER A 285 -17.29 13.98 -7.20
C SER A 285 -16.04 14.72 -7.64
N TYR A 286 -14.90 14.44 -6.99
CA TYR A 286 -13.64 15.13 -7.30
C TYR A 286 -12.48 14.16 -7.61
N PHE A 287 -12.60 12.88 -7.30
CA PHE A 287 -11.58 11.88 -7.62
C PHE A 287 -12.18 10.63 -8.27
N LYS A 288 -11.57 10.19 -9.36
CA LYS A 288 -11.77 8.89 -10.02
C LYS A 288 -10.40 8.35 -10.41
N PRO A 289 -10.17 7.02 -10.37
CA PRO A 289 -8.92 6.43 -10.82
C PRO A 289 -8.56 6.81 -12.26
N TYR A 290 -7.27 7.10 -12.51
CA TYR A 290 -6.78 7.54 -13.82
C TYR A 290 -5.30 7.21 -14.06
N LYS A 291 -4.84 7.44 -15.29
CA LYS A 291 -3.43 7.44 -15.68
C LYS A 291 -2.98 8.86 -16.00
N TYR A 292 -1.71 9.15 -15.77
CA TYR A 292 -1.15 10.49 -15.93
C TYR A 292 0.27 10.47 -16.49
N LEU A 293 0.66 11.54 -17.18
CA LEU A 293 2.04 11.82 -17.55
C LEU A 293 2.67 12.79 -16.54
N GLY A 294 3.98 12.96 -16.56
CA GLY A 294 4.63 13.91 -15.65
C GLY A 294 5.95 14.46 -16.13
N ILE A 295 6.17 15.75 -15.83
CA ILE A 295 7.51 16.34 -15.82
C ILE A 295 8.17 15.89 -14.52
N TRP A 296 8.88 14.77 -14.58
CA TRP A 296 9.45 14.06 -13.45
C TRP A 296 10.68 13.23 -13.85
N TRP A 297 10.51 12.21 -14.71
CA TRP A 297 11.58 11.28 -15.09
C TRP A 297 12.79 11.96 -15.70
N GLY A 298 12.58 12.93 -16.59
CA GLY A 298 13.65 13.70 -17.21
C GLY A 298 14.57 14.41 -16.20
N MET A 299 14.05 14.78 -15.03
CA MET A 299 14.83 15.38 -13.95
C MET A 299 15.61 14.31 -13.18
N HIS A 300 15.02 13.14 -12.92
CA HIS A 300 15.71 12.03 -12.26
C HIS A 300 16.87 11.48 -13.08
N ILE A 301 16.70 11.34 -14.39
CA ILE A 301 17.78 10.88 -15.28
C ILE A 301 18.82 11.97 -15.62
N GLY A 302 18.63 13.21 -15.13
CA GLY A 302 19.58 14.32 -15.36
C GLY A 302 19.51 14.96 -16.74
N LYS A 303 18.46 14.70 -17.54
CA LYS A 303 18.18 15.43 -18.77
C LYS A 303 17.74 16.85 -18.46
N TYR A 304 16.95 17.03 -17.41
CA TYR A 304 16.46 18.31 -16.88
C TYR A 304 16.87 18.52 -15.43
N THR A 305 16.69 19.75 -14.93
CA THR A 305 16.87 20.09 -13.51
C THR A 305 15.54 20.46 -12.85
N PHE A 306 15.44 20.22 -11.55
CA PHE A 306 14.32 20.69 -10.72
C PHE A 306 14.37 22.21 -10.50
N TRP A 307 15.58 22.78 -10.51
CA TRP A 307 15.86 24.19 -10.23
C TRP A 307 16.08 25.01 -11.49
N GLU A 308 16.02 26.32 -11.34
CA GLU A 308 16.25 27.28 -12.42
C GLU A 308 17.62 27.11 -13.04
N SER A 309 17.65 26.82 -14.33
CA SER A 309 18.84 26.65 -15.14
C SER A 309 18.45 26.69 -16.62
N ASP A 310 19.44 26.60 -17.53
CA ASP A 310 19.24 26.40 -18.96
C ASP A 310 18.57 25.06 -19.32
N LYS A 311 18.51 24.11 -18.34
CA LYS A 311 17.89 22.79 -18.46
C LYS A 311 16.72 22.60 -17.51
N GLN A 312 16.11 23.67 -17.01
CA GLN A 312 14.98 23.55 -16.09
C GLN A 312 13.84 22.75 -16.72
N GLY A 313 13.36 21.70 -16.01
CA GLY A 313 12.26 20.86 -16.47
C GLY A 313 10.90 21.54 -16.37
N ALA A 314 10.60 22.13 -15.22
CA ALA A 314 9.34 22.82 -14.98
C ALA A 314 9.38 24.26 -15.47
N THR A 315 9.10 24.46 -16.77
CA THR A 315 8.85 25.79 -17.35
C THR A 315 7.44 25.84 -17.93
N THR A 316 6.84 27.02 -18.03
CA THR A 316 5.50 27.21 -18.62
C THR A 316 5.43 26.61 -20.03
N LYS A 317 6.45 26.87 -20.88
CA LYS A 317 6.51 26.35 -22.25
C LYS A 317 6.57 24.82 -22.28
N HIS A 318 7.44 24.21 -21.50
CA HIS A 318 7.60 22.76 -21.47
C HIS A 318 6.33 22.08 -20.91
N ALA A 319 5.66 22.71 -19.94
CA ALA A 319 4.37 22.25 -19.44
C ALA A 319 3.27 22.27 -20.53
N GLU A 320 3.21 23.33 -21.36
CA GLU A 320 2.30 23.41 -22.51
C GLU A 320 2.58 22.31 -23.54
N GLU A 321 3.85 21.98 -23.82
CA GLU A 321 4.26 20.88 -24.71
C GLU A 321 3.83 19.51 -24.16
N TYR A 322 3.98 19.26 -22.87
CA TYR A 322 3.49 18.04 -22.22
C TYR A 322 1.96 17.95 -22.21
N ILE A 323 1.25 19.06 -22.01
CA ILE A 323 -0.21 19.13 -22.11
C ILE A 323 -0.67 18.73 -23.50
N ASP A 324 -0.04 19.28 -24.54
CA ASP A 324 -0.37 18.96 -25.94
C ASP A 324 -0.17 17.48 -26.25
N TYR A 325 0.94 16.89 -25.79
CA TYR A 325 1.21 15.47 -25.94
C TYR A 325 0.20 14.60 -25.17
N THR A 326 -0.07 14.96 -23.91
CA THR A 326 -1.03 14.26 -23.05
C THR A 326 -2.42 14.21 -23.68
N ALA A 327 -2.87 15.34 -24.23
CA ALA A 327 -4.16 15.45 -24.94
C ALA A 327 -4.16 14.67 -26.25
N LYS A 328 -3.08 14.74 -27.07
CA LYS A 328 -2.90 13.99 -28.32
C LYS A 328 -3.04 12.49 -28.08
N GLU A 329 -2.46 11.96 -26.99
CA GLU A 329 -2.47 10.53 -26.70
C GLU A 329 -3.75 10.09 -25.95
N GLY A 330 -4.66 11.00 -25.61
CA GLY A 330 -5.96 10.71 -25.00
C GLY A 330 -5.90 10.48 -23.49
N PHE A 331 -4.87 11.00 -22.82
CA PHE A 331 -4.80 11.08 -21.37
C PHE A 331 -5.32 12.44 -20.87
N HIS A 332 -5.65 12.54 -19.58
CA HIS A 332 -6.34 13.71 -19.05
C HIS A 332 -5.68 14.33 -17.82
N HIS A 333 -4.55 13.80 -17.36
CA HIS A 333 -3.89 14.30 -16.15
C HIS A 333 -2.37 14.43 -16.36
N LEU A 334 -1.81 15.50 -15.78
CA LEU A 334 -0.39 15.82 -15.87
C LEU A 334 0.16 16.25 -14.50
N LEU A 335 1.24 15.60 -14.04
CA LEU A 335 2.02 16.04 -12.89
C LEU A 335 3.16 16.94 -13.34
N ILE A 336 3.44 18.02 -12.61
CA ILE A 336 4.61 18.88 -12.83
C ILE A 336 5.32 19.10 -11.51
N GLU A 337 6.45 18.42 -11.32
CA GLU A 337 7.34 18.68 -10.19
C GLU A 337 8.24 19.87 -10.50
N GLY A 338 8.66 20.64 -9.50
CA GLY A 338 9.52 21.79 -9.70
C GLY A 338 8.81 23.08 -10.08
N TRP A 339 7.47 23.11 -10.09
CA TRP A 339 6.68 24.29 -10.51
C TRP A 339 6.79 25.51 -9.58
N ASN A 340 7.11 25.27 -8.31
CA ASN A 340 7.06 26.26 -7.22
C ASN A 340 8.46 26.75 -6.81
N LYS A 341 8.52 27.86 -6.07
CA LYS A 341 9.78 28.38 -5.52
C LYS A 341 10.35 27.49 -4.43
N GLY A 342 11.69 27.43 -4.38
CA GLY A 342 12.46 26.73 -3.37
C GLY A 342 13.45 25.72 -3.94
N TRP A 343 13.31 25.33 -5.17
CA TRP A 343 14.21 24.38 -5.81
C TRP A 343 15.58 25.02 -6.08
N THR A 344 16.63 24.43 -5.49
CA THR A 344 18.03 24.85 -5.65
C THR A 344 18.94 23.62 -5.79
N PRO A 345 20.14 23.74 -6.41
CA PRO A 345 21.10 22.65 -6.39
C PRO A 345 21.36 22.16 -4.95
N GLY A 346 21.33 20.84 -4.74
CA GLY A 346 21.55 20.25 -3.41
C GLY A 346 20.42 20.48 -2.38
N TRP A 347 19.23 20.86 -2.80
CA TRP A 347 18.09 21.11 -1.90
C TRP A 347 17.82 19.95 -0.91
N TYR A 348 18.02 18.72 -1.34
CA TYR A 348 17.84 17.51 -0.54
C TYR A 348 18.89 17.29 0.55
N GLU A 349 20.04 17.98 0.47
CA GLU A 349 21.09 17.95 1.48
C GLU A 349 20.77 18.88 2.67
N ASN A 350 20.02 19.95 2.41
CA ASN A 350 19.56 20.89 3.43
C ASN A 350 18.25 20.42 4.07
N ARG A 351 18.34 19.68 5.15
CA ARG A 351 17.24 19.03 5.86
C ARG A 351 16.20 19.98 6.47
N MET A 352 16.39 21.31 6.41
CA MET A 352 15.42 22.32 6.79
C MET A 352 15.16 23.28 5.63
N HIS A 353 15.27 22.75 4.42
CA HIS A 353 15.00 23.51 3.20
C HIS A 353 13.56 24.04 3.16
N MET A 354 13.38 25.22 2.60
CA MET A 354 12.10 25.90 2.58
C MET A 354 11.55 25.98 1.14
N PHE A 355 10.43 25.34 0.91
CA PHE A 355 9.65 25.52 -0.30
C PHE A 355 8.48 26.49 -0.07
N SER A 356 8.03 27.18 -1.10
CA SER A 356 6.72 27.84 -1.09
C SER A 356 5.69 26.93 -1.76
N PHE A 357 4.48 26.90 -1.25
CA PHE A 357 3.37 26.08 -1.77
C PHE A 357 2.31 26.93 -2.49
N THR A 358 2.62 28.22 -2.68
CA THR A 358 1.73 29.21 -3.30
C THR A 358 2.42 30.06 -4.37
N LYS A 359 3.77 30.05 -4.44
CA LYS A 359 4.54 30.92 -5.36
C LYS A 359 5.20 30.09 -6.46
N ASN A 360 5.02 30.50 -7.70
CA ASN A 360 5.66 29.91 -8.86
C ASN A 360 7.18 30.06 -8.84
N ALA A 361 7.91 29.12 -9.44
CA ALA A 361 9.28 29.35 -9.91
C ALA A 361 9.29 30.45 -10.98
N ASP A 362 10.43 31.13 -11.19
CA ASP A 362 10.45 32.35 -12.03
C ASP A 362 10.08 32.09 -13.50
N ASN A 363 10.39 30.90 -14.05
CA ASN A 363 10.04 30.50 -15.41
C ASN A 363 8.72 29.71 -15.52
N PHE A 364 7.91 29.70 -14.48
CA PHE A 364 6.66 28.92 -14.42
C PHE A 364 5.47 29.81 -14.01
N ASP A 365 4.38 29.69 -14.72
CA ASP A 365 3.11 30.37 -14.41
C ASP A 365 2.02 29.31 -14.26
N LEU A 366 1.69 28.95 -13.01
CA LEU A 366 0.73 27.90 -12.69
C LEU A 366 -0.68 28.22 -13.21
N GLU A 367 -1.15 29.46 -13.05
CA GLU A 367 -2.49 29.85 -13.49
C GLU A 367 -2.62 29.75 -15.02
N LYS A 368 -1.61 30.20 -15.76
CA LYS A 368 -1.53 30.08 -17.23
C LYS A 368 -1.51 28.61 -17.68
N VAL A 369 -0.70 27.77 -17.04
CA VAL A 369 -0.60 26.34 -17.39
C VAL A 369 -1.92 25.61 -17.10
N VAL A 370 -2.58 25.88 -15.96
CA VAL A 370 -3.91 25.35 -15.65
C VAL A 370 -4.95 25.78 -16.67
N GLU A 371 -4.96 27.05 -17.07
CA GLU A 371 -5.88 27.56 -18.10
C GLU A 371 -5.65 26.88 -19.46
N TYR A 372 -4.38 26.68 -19.83
CA TYR A 372 -4.02 25.95 -21.04
C TYR A 372 -4.48 24.50 -20.99
N GLY A 373 -4.23 23.82 -19.87
CA GLY A 373 -4.68 22.46 -19.64
C GLY A 373 -6.20 22.31 -19.75
N LYS A 374 -6.98 23.21 -19.13
CA LYS A 374 -8.45 23.20 -19.23
C LYS A 374 -8.95 23.30 -20.67
N LYS A 375 -8.31 24.14 -21.53
CA LYS A 375 -8.65 24.24 -22.95
C LYS A 375 -8.41 22.93 -23.71
N LYS A 376 -7.54 22.09 -23.24
CA LYS A 376 -7.17 20.77 -23.81
C LYS A 376 -7.81 19.58 -23.08
N ASN A 377 -8.66 19.83 -22.07
CA ASN A 377 -9.25 18.81 -21.20
C ASN A 377 -8.19 18.02 -20.40
N ILE A 378 -7.17 18.72 -19.92
CA ILE A 378 -6.11 18.19 -19.06
C ILE A 378 -6.22 18.85 -17.69
N GLU A 379 -6.30 18.07 -16.64
CA GLU A 379 -6.20 18.50 -15.25
C GLU A 379 -4.78 18.31 -14.74
N LEU A 380 -4.26 19.29 -14.00
CA LEU A 380 -2.97 19.15 -13.34
C LEU A 380 -3.11 18.36 -12.02
N ILE A 381 -2.10 17.58 -11.71
CA ILE A 381 -1.88 17.03 -10.37
C ILE A 381 -0.98 18.03 -9.63
N GLY A 382 -1.44 18.50 -8.47
CA GLY A 382 -0.65 19.38 -7.61
C GLY A 382 0.58 18.65 -7.06
N TYR A 383 1.65 19.38 -6.78
CA TYR A 383 2.86 18.84 -6.20
C TYR A 383 3.37 19.71 -5.05
N HIS A 384 3.62 19.10 -3.91
CA HIS A 384 4.24 19.72 -2.75
C HIS A 384 5.43 18.87 -2.26
N GLU A 385 6.67 19.34 -2.45
CA GLU A 385 7.84 18.77 -1.77
C GLU A 385 8.04 19.50 -0.44
N THR A 386 8.05 18.76 0.67
CA THR A 386 8.19 19.35 1.99
C THR A 386 9.65 19.40 2.48
N GLY A 387 10.55 18.57 1.91
CA GLY A 387 11.90 18.36 2.41
C GLY A 387 11.90 17.88 3.86
N SER A 388 10.84 17.20 4.30
CA SER A 388 10.57 16.84 5.71
C SER A 388 10.56 18.03 6.69
N ASN A 389 10.54 19.28 6.19
CA ASN A 389 10.38 20.51 6.99
C ASN A 389 8.91 20.83 7.22
N LEU A 390 8.29 20.09 8.14
CA LEU A 390 6.87 20.24 8.43
C LEU A 390 6.54 21.60 9.10
N ILE A 391 7.51 22.24 9.74
CA ILE A 391 7.35 23.57 10.31
C ILE A 391 7.08 24.59 9.19
N ASN A 392 7.79 24.49 8.06
CA ASN A 392 7.53 25.31 6.89
C ASN A 392 6.21 24.92 6.25
N TYR A 393 5.99 23.62 5.98
CA TYR A 393 4.81 23.14 5.28
C TYR A 393 3.50 23.51 5.96
N LEU A 394 3.40 23.31 7.29
CA LEU A 394 2.19 23.59 8.06
C LEU A 394 1.83 25.08 8.15
N LYS A 395 2.73 26.01 7.77
CA LYS A 395 2.42 27.44 7.68
C LYS A 395 1.64 27.79 6.42
N GLU A 396 1.89 27.12 5.30
CA GLU A 396 1.33 27.44 4.00
C GLU A 396 0.36 26.37 3.43
N VAL A 397 0.18 25.24 4.09
CA VAL A 397 -0.59 24.12 3.54
C VAL A 397 -2.07 24.47 3.28
N ASP A 398 -2.67 25.31 4.14
CA ASP A 398 -4.04 25.77 3.94
C ASP A 398 -4.17 26.65 2.70
N GLU A 399 -3.25 27.60 2.50
CA GLU A 399 -3.21 28.46 1.33
C GLU A 399 -2.89 27.69 0.04
N GLY A 400 -1.96 26.71 0.12
CA GLY A 400 -1.62 25.84 -0.99
C GLY A 400 -2.80 24.97 -1.43
N PHE A 401 -3.53 24.37 -0.50
CA PHE A 401 -4.74 23.59 -0.82
C PHE A 401 -5.89 24.47 -1.32
N ALA A 402 -6.05 25.66 -0.75
CA ALA A 402 -7.02 26.65 -1.23
C ALA A 402 -6.71 27.10 -2.66
N LEU A 403 -5.42 27.29 -3.00
CA LEU A 403 -4.97 27.60 -4.36
C LEU A 403 -5.35 26.46 -5.32
N TYR A 404 -5.08 25.21 -4.98
CA TYR A 404 -5.44 24.08 -5.82
C TYR A 404 -6.95 23.98 -6.04
N LYS A 405 -7.74 24.11 -4.97
CA LYS A 405 -9.21 24.14 -5.08
C LYS A 405 -9.71 25.27 -5.99
N LYS A 406 -9.15 26.49 -5.85
CA LYS A 406 -9.46 27.65 -6.74
C LYS A 406 -9.16 27.32 -8.19
N LEU A 407 -8.04 26.62 -8.44
CA LEU A 407 -7.61 26.28 -9.80
C LEU A 407 -8.31 25.04 -10.38
N GLY A 408 -9.08 24.29 -9.58
CA GLY A 408 -9.76 23.07 -10.01
C GLY A 408 -8.78 21.90 -10.16
N ILE A 409 -7.78 21.82 -9.29
CA ILE A 409 -6.87 20.71 -9.13
C ILE A 409 -7.43 19.84 -7.99
N HIS A 410 -7.61 18.53 -8.21
CA HIS A 410 -8.29 17.64 -7.26
C HIS A 410 -7.39 16.52 -6.71
N THR A 411 -6.15 16.45 -7.13
CA THR A 411 -5.16 15.50 -6.58
C THR A 411 -3.87 16.24 -6.29
N VAL A 412 -3.22 15.89 -5.16
CA VAL A 412 -1.91 16.42 -4.79
C VAL A 412 -0.96 15.27 -4.45
N LYS A 413 0.23 15.26 -5.07
CA LYS A 413 1.38 14.47 -4.68
C LYS A 413 2.19 15.25 -3.64
N ILE A 414 2.51 14.61 -2.51
CA ILE A 414 3.24 15.27 -1.41
C ILE A 414 4.48 14.44 -1.07
N GLY A 415 5.67 15.02 -1.33
CA GLY A 415 6.98 14.43 -1.01
C GLY A 415 7.47 14.84 0.38
N HIS A 416 8.24 13.94 1.01
CA HIS A 416 8.81 14.13 2.34
C HIS A 416 10.28 13.67 2.34
N VAL A 417 11.06 14.12 1.37
CA VAL A 417 12.49 13.79 1.27
C VAL A 417 13.20 14.13 2.57
N GLY A 418 13.86 13.15 3.16
CA GLY A 418 14.58 13.29 4.42
C GLY A 418 14.39 12.08 5.34
N SER A 419 15.41 11.77 6.14
CA SER A 419 15.40 10.61 7.04
C SER A 419 14.49 10.79 8.26
N LYS A 420 14.20 12.02 8.65
CA LYS A 420 13.38 12.38 9.83
C LYS A 420 12.57 13.64 9.60
N LEU A 421 11.32 13.63 10.01
CA LEU A 421 10.45 14.80 10.03
C LEU A 421 11.00 15.86 10.99
N ASN A 422 11.16 17.10 10.51
CA ASN A 422 11.77 18.21 11.25
C ASN A 422 13.15 17.85 11.84
N MET A 423 13.94 17.01 11.17
CA MET A 423 15.24 16.48 11.61
C MET A 423 15.21 15.73 12.96
N LYS A 424 14.03 15.39 13.47
CA LYS A 424 13.86 14.92 14.85
C LYS A 424 13.03 13.66 14.97
N GLN A 425 11.85 13.63 14.34
CA GLN A 425 10.86 12.58 14.54
C GLN A 425 10.93 11.53 13.42
N MET A 426 10.79 10.27 13.77
CA MET A 426 10.66 9.19 12.80
C MET A 426 9.30 9.28 12.08
N HIS A 427 9.27 9.01 10.77
CA HIS A 427 8.03 8.99 9.98
C HIS A 427 6.99 8.02 10.55
N PHE A 428 7.42 6.84 10.95
CA PHE A 428 6.58 5.76 11.48
C PHE A 428 6.21 5.91 12.96
N GLY A 429 6.75 6.91 13.71
CA GLY A 429 6.36 7.21 15.08
C GLY A 429 4.96 7.81 15.17
N GLN A 430 4.35 7.84 16.36
CA GLN A 430 3.04 8.44 16.59
C GLN A 430 2.93 9.87 16.05
N PHE A 431 4.00 10.66 16.12
CA PHE A 431 4.03 12.02 15.56
C PHE A 431 3.78 12.00 14.03
N GLY A 432 4.50 11.16 13.30
CA GLY A 432 4.33 11.04 11.85
C GLY A 432 2.96 10.49 11.47
N VAL A 433 2.49 9.45 12.16
CA VAL A 433 1.13 8.90 11.98
C VAL A 433 0.08 10.00 12.10
N ASN A 434 0.14 10.82 13.14
CA ASN A 434 -0.80 11.91 13.38
C ASN A 434 -0.67 13.03 12.33
N TYR A 435 0.55 13.32 11.88
CA TYR A 435 0.79 14.31 10.83
C TYR A 435 0.19 13.87 9.48
N PHE A 436 0.51 12.65 9.00
CA PHE A 436 -0.02 12.16 7.71
C PHE A 436 -1.55 12.11 7.72
N ARG A 437 -2.13 11.70 8.87
CA ARG A 437 -3.58 11.70 9.04
C ARG A 437 -4.17 13.10 9.02
N TYR A 438 -3.55 14.06 9.72
CA TYR A 438 -3.99 15.46 9.74
C TYR A 438 -4.00 16.06 8.33
N ILE A 439 -2.95 15.86 7.53
CA ILE A 439 -2.87 16.35 6.16
C ILE A 439 -3.94 15.71 5.27
N LEU A 440 -4.17 14.40 5.42
CA LEU A 440 -5.21 13.70 4.65
C LEU A 440 -6.62 14.23 4.94
N GLU A 441 -6.96 14.42 6.22
CA GLU A 441 -8.24 14.98 6.64
C GLU A 441 -8.40 16.46 6.23
N LYS A 442 -7.30 17.21 6.25
CA LYS A 442 -7.26 18.59 5.75
C LYS A 442 -7.49 18.63 4.25
N ALA A 443 -6.80 17.82 3.46
CA ALA A 443 -6.96 17.74 2.01
C ALA A 443 -8.42 17.45 1.61
N ALA A 444 -9.10 16.56 2.35
CA ALA A 444 -10.52 16.28 2.12
C ALA A 444 -11.44 17.51 2.26
N GLN A 445 -11.08 18.51 3.06
CA GLN A 445 -11.84 19.76 3.21
C GLN A 445 -11.74 20.65 1.97
N TYR A 446 -10.70 20.44 1.15
CA TYR A 446 -10.45 21.14 -0.09
C TYR A 446 -10.79 20.31 -1.33
N ASP A 447 -11.47 19.17 -1.17
CA ASP A 447 -11.80 18.22 -2.25
C ASP A 447 -10.53 17.72 -2.99
N LEU A 448 -9.48 17.39 -2.21
CA LEU A 448 -8.22 16.89 -2.70
C LEU A 448 -8.01 15.42 -2.34
N ALA A 449 -7.65 14.62 -3.33
CA ALA A 449 -7.07 13.30 -3.18
C ALA A 449 -5.56 13.42 -2.96
N VAL A 450 -4.97 12.50 -2.18
CA VAL A 450 -3.58 12.59 -1.75
C VAL A 450 -2.79 11.36 -2.19
N LEU A 451 -1.65 11.61 -2.82
CA LEU A 451 -0.58 10.67 -3.11
C LEU A 451 0.62 11.04 -2.25
N TYR A 452 1.07 10.14 -1.37
CA TYR A 452 2.26 10.40 -0.54
C TYR A 452 3.52 9.70 -1.07
N HIS A 453 4.63 10.44 -1.11
CA HIS A 453 5.98 9.91 -1.23
C HIS A 453 6.74 10.05 0.10
N GLU A 454 7.74 9.20 0.33
CA GLU A 454 8.52 9.07 1.57
C GLU A 454 7.65 9.06 2.83
N SER A 455 6.52 8.41 2.76
CA SER A 455 5.51 8.38 3.82
C SER A 455 5.64 7.12 4.69
N ILE A 456 4.72 7.00 5.65
CA ILE A 456 4.51 5.72 6.35
C ILE A 456 3.82 4.71 5.43
N LYS A 457 3.98 3.41 5.73
CA LYS A 457 3.21 2.32 5.10
C LYS A 457 1.70 2.51 5.26
N ASP A 458 0.91 2.00 4.32
CA ASP A 458 -0.55 1.99 4.42
C ASP A 458 -1.02 0.96 5.48
N THR A 459 -2.14 1.22 6.13
CA THR A 459 -2.79 0.34 7.11
C THR A 459 -4.30 0.20 6.85
N GLY A 460 -4.70 0.36 5.57
CA GLY A 460 -6.08 0.26 5.10
C GLY A 460 -6.91 1.53 5.28
N GLU A 461 -6.25 2.66 5.54
CA GLU A 461 -6.87 3.97 5.80
C GLU A 461 -7.82 4.42 4.67
N ARG A 462 -7.54 4.00 3.43
CA ARG A 462 -8.35 4.31 2.24
C ARG A 462 -9.80 3.80 2.30
N ARG A 463 -10.13 2.82 3.16
CA ARG A 463 -11.52 2.45 3.42
C ARG A 463 -12.28 3.58 4.11
N THR A 464 -11.67 4.21 5.09
CA THR A 464 -12.26 5.30 5.89
C THR A 464 -12.15 6.65 5.18
N PHE A 465 -11.04 6.87 4.50
CA PHE A 465 -10.70 8.10 3.77
C PHE A 465 -10.28 7.77 2.34
N PRO A 466 -11.22 7.54 1.42
CA PRO A 466 -10.91 7.17 0.04
C PRO A 466 -10.23 8.27 -0.79
N ASN A 467 -10.00 9.46 -0.21
CA ASN A 467 -9.08 10.44 -0.78
C ASN A 467 -7.59 10.10 -0.52
N MET A 468 -7.26 9.07 0.28
CA MET A 468 -5.93 8.47 0.36
C MET A 468 -5.77 7.51 -0.82
N VAL A 469 -5.14 7.95 -1.92
CA VAL A 469 -5.16 7.17 -3.16
C VAL A 469 -3.96 6.24 -3.30
N SER A 470 -2.76 6.69 -2.98
CA SER A 470 -1.57 5.83 -3.09
C SER A 470 -0.44 6.34 -2.19
N ARG A 471 0.50 5.47 -1.90
CA ARG A 471 1.75 5.79 -1.22
C ARG A 471 2.91 5.14 -1.96
N GLU A 472 4.05 5.79 -2.04
CA GLU A 472 5.26 5.11 -2.49
C GLU A 472 5.65 4.05 -1.47
N ALA A 473 6.09 4.45 -0.29
CA ALA A 473 6.42 3.63 0.88
C ALA A 473 7.15 2.32 0.52
N ALA A 474 8.06 2.38 -0.44
CA ALA A 474 9.02 1.37 -0.86
C ALA A 474 9.94 1.91 -1.95
N ARG A 475 11.00 1.17 -2.28
CA ARG A 475 11.93 1.49 -3.37
C ARG A 475 11.23 1.42 -4.73
N GLY A 476 11.01 2.58 -5.36
CA GLY A 476 10.30 2.78 -6.62
C GLY A 476 11.20 2.78 -7.86
N GLN A 477 10.60 3.15 -9.00
CA GLN A 477 11.25 3.20 -10.32
C GLN A 477 12.41 4.20 -10.40
N GLU A 478 12.35 5.31 -9.67
CA GLU A 478 13.37 6.37 -9.68
C GLU A 478 14.77 5.89 -9.32
N TYR A 479 14.88 4.86 -8.51
CA TYR A 479 16.17 4.25 -8.16
C TYR A 479 16.94 3.70 -9.37
N ASN A 480 16.28 3.45 -10.49
CA ASN A 480 16.94 3.09 -11.74
C ASN A 480 17.68 4.26 -12.39
N ALA A 481 17.33 5.51 -12.03
CA ALA A 481 17.95 6.72 -12.60
C ALA A 481 19.30 7.06 -11.98
N TRP A 482 19.47 6.85 -10.66
CA TRP A 482 20.60 7.39 -9.93
C TRP A 482 21.27 6.41 -8.93
N SER A 483 20.82 5.15 -8.90
CA SER A 483 21.45 4.09 -8.10
C SER A 483 21.88 2.91 -8.98
N GLU A 484 22.19 1.76 -8.37
CA GLU A 484 22.40 0.49 -9.10
C GLU A 484 21.11 -0.07 -9.70
N GLY A 485 19.98 0.59 -9.47
CA GLY A 485 18.67 0.22 -9.96
C GLY A 485 17.98 -0.83 -9.12
N ASN A 486 16.85 -1.30 -9.66
CA ASN A 486 16.04 -2.36 -9.07
C ASN A 486 16.36 -3.68 -9.80
N PRO A 487 16.88 -4.70 -9.12
CA PRO A 487 17.10 -6.00 -9.74
C PRO A 487 15.76 -6.62 -10.17
N PRO A 488 15.75 -7.48 -11.19
CA PRO A 488 14.50 -8.00 -11.77
C PRO A 488 13.60 -8.71 -10.77
N ASN A 489 14.17 -9.44 -9.79
CA ASN A 489 13.41 -10.13 -8.76
C ASN A 489 12.67 -9.19 -7.81
N HIS A 490 13.10 -7.92 -7.64
CA HIS A 490 12.42 -6.92 -6.80
C HIS A 490 10.95 -6.75 -7.21
N LEU A 491 10.67 -6.71 -8.51
CA LEU A 491 9.31 -6.54 -9.05
C LEU A 491 8.43 -7.77 -8.83
N SER A 492 9.00 -8.96 -8.67
CA SER A 492 8.26 -10.18 -8.31
C SER A 492 8.20 -10.43 -6.79
N ILE A 493 8.80 -9.55 -5.97
CA ILE A 493 8.68 -9.58 -4.50
C ILE A 493 7.62 -8.57 -4.02
N ILE A 494 7.60 -7.36 -4.58
CA ILE A 494 6.69 -6.26 -4.17
C ILE A 494 5.22 -6.70 -4.06
N PRO A 495 4.62 -7.45 -5.02
CA PRO A 495 3.22 -7.85 -4.93
C PRO A 495 2.88 -8.68 -3.69
N PHE A 496 3.82 -9.48 -3.22
CA PHE A 496 3.65 -10.39 -2.09
C PHE A 496 4.12 -9.81 -0.74
N THR A 497 4.61 -8.58 -0.74
CA THR A 497 5.16 -7.90 0.44
C THR A 497 4.54 -6.51 0.58
N ARG A 498 5.14 -5.47 -0.04
CA ARG A 498 4.72 -4.08 0.07
C ARG A 498 3.24 -3.85 -0.30
N LEU A 499 2.75 -4.50 -1.37
CA LEU A 499 1.36 -4.30 -1.81
C LEU A 499 0.31 -4.89 -0.88
N LEU A 500 0.69 -5.77 0.07
CA LEU A 500 -0.23 -6.27 1.09
C LEU A 500 -0.70 -5.18 2.05
N SER A 501 0.01 -4.06 2.15
CA SER A 501 -0.43 -2.88 2.90
C SER A 501 -1.44 -2.02 2.12
N GLY A 502 -1.31 -1.93 0.80
CA GLY A 502 -2.18 -1.12 -0.05
C GLY A 502 -1.52 -0.65 -1.34
N PRO A 503 -2.17 0.24 -2.12
CA PRO A 503 -1.68 0.74 -3.40
C PRO A 503 -0.28 1.34 -3.33
N MET A 504 0.49 1.19 -4.41
CA MET A 504 1.86 1.72 -4.50
C MET A 504 2.02 2.60 -5.73
N ASP A 505 2.54 3.82 -5.55
CA ASP A 505 3.02 4.65 -6.64
C ASP A 505 4.45 4.23 -7.03
N PHE A 506 4.53 3.24 -7.94
CA PHE A 506 5.80 2.70 -8.43
C PHE A 506 6.36 3.52 -9.60
N THR A 507 5.54 4.30 -10.29
CA THR A 507 5.87 5.09 -11.48
C THR A 507 6.37 4.25 -12.66
N PRO A 508 5.58 3.27 -13.18
CA PRO A 508 5.97 2.40 -14.28
C PRO A 508 5.90 3.09 -15.65
N GLY A 509 6.20 2.34 -16.69
CA GLY A 509 5.95 2.72 -18.08
C GLY A 509 7.16 3.30 -18.83
N ILE A 510 8.36 3.09 -18.34
CA ILE A 510 9.58 3.51 -19.06
C ILE A 510 9.80 2.62 -20.30
N PHE A 511 9.81 3.22 -21.49
CA PHE A 511 10.06 2.53 -22.76
C PHE A 511 11.51 2.68 -23.22
N ASP A 512 12.19 3.81 -22.90
CA ASP A 512 13.65 3.92 -23.05
C ASP A 512 14.35 3.24 -21.87
N VAL A 513 14.29 1.91 -21.85
CA VAL A 513 14.83 1.10 -20.75
C VAL A 513 16.34 1.18 -20.60
N GLU A 514 17.05 1.64 -21.64
CA GLU A 514 18.52 1.86 -21.62
C GLU A 514 18.89 3.27 -21.14
N VAL A 515 17.93 4.13 -20.91
CA VAL A 515 18.11 5.53 -20.45
C VAL A 515 19.14 6.29 -21.32
N LYS A 516 18.91 6.30 -22.63
CA LYS A 516 19.83 6.87 -23.65
C LYS A 516 20.03 8.37 -23.48
N GLN A 517 19.06 9.08 -22.90
CA GLN A 517 19.05 10.53 -22.75
C GLN A 517 19.39 11.01 -21.31
N GLY A 518 19.92 10.13 -20.45
CA GLY A 518 20.15 10.39 -19.04
C GLY A 518 21.58 10.21 -18.58
N TYR A 519 21.76 9.96 -17.28
CA TYR A 519 23.05 9.63 -16.71
C TYR A 519 23.67 8.40 -17.37
N PRO A 520 24.95 8.45 -17.76
CA PRO A 520 25.60 7.33 -18.46
C PRO A 520 25.53 6.03 -17.67
N GLY A 521 25.20 4.94 -18.35
CA GLY A 521 25.19 3.59 -17.78
C GLY A 521 24.00 3.25 -16.89
N LYS A 522 23.05 4.16 -16.71
CA LYS A 522 21.80 3.89 -15.99
C LYS A 522 20.80 3.19 -16.93
N ARG A 523 19.98 2.33 -16.35
CA ARG A 523 18.98 1.57 -17.09
C ARG A 523 17.89 0.99 -16.21
N ILE A 524 16.76 0.67 -16.81
CA ILE A 524 15.77 -0.24 -16.24
C ILE A 524 16.29 -1.67 -16.40
N GLN A 525 16.36 -2.45 -15.32
CA GLN A 525 16.80 -3.84 -15.37
C GLN A 525 15.63 -4.78 -15.78
N GLY A 526 15.06 -4.52 -16.94
CA GLY A 526 13.90 -5.23 -17.44
C GLY A 526 13.63 -4.93 -18.92
N THR A 527 12.48 -5.35 -19.39
CA THR A 527 12.00 -5.15 -20.77
C THR A 527 10.78 -4.23 -20.81
N VAL A 528 10.42 -3.72 -22.01
CA VAL A 528 9.16 -3.01 -22.20
C VAL A 528 7.97 -3.92 -21.94
N GLY A 529 8.03 -5.22 -22.28
CA GLY A 529 6.99 -6.19 -21.91
C GLY A 529 6.76 -6.28 -20.41
N GLN A 530 7.84 -6.22 -19.61
CA GLN A 530 7.74 -6.14 -18.15
C GLN A 530 7.08 -4.81 -17.69
N GLN A 531 7.48 -3.66 -18.28
CA GLN A 531 6.89 -2.35 -17.94
C GLN A 531 5.37 -2.31 -18.19
N LEU A 532 4.89 -2.96 -19.26
CA LEU A 532 3.45 -3.10 -19.50
C LEU A 532 2.77 -3.96 -18.44
N ALA A 533 3.38 -5.07 -18.04
CA ALA A 533 2.83 -5.97 -17.01
C ALA A 533 2.66 -5.30 -15.65
N LEU A 534 3.50 -4.30 -15.31
CA LEU A 534 3.44 -3.57 -14.03
C LEU A 534 2.10 -2.87 -13.81
N TYR A 535 1.41 -2.41 -14.86
CA TYR A 535 0.10 -1.76 -14.74
C TYR A 535 -1.00 -2.69 -14.21
N VAL A 536 -0.78 -4.01 -14.29
CA VAL A 536 -1.70 -5.02 -13.77
C VAL A 536 -1.18 -5.64 -12.47
N THR A 537 0.13 -5.88 -12.36
CA THR A 537 0.72 -6.58 -11.22
C THR A 537 0.99 -5.69 -10.02
N ILE A 538 1.36 -4.42 -10.23
CA ILE A 538 1.54 -3.41 -9.17
C ILE A 538 0.33 -2.47 -9.18
N TYR A 539 -0.54 -2.62 -8.18
CA TYR A 539 -1.76 -1.82 -8.12
C TYR A 539 -1.52 -0.40 -7.61
N SER A 540 -2.06 0.56 -8.35
CA SER A 540 -2.36 1.93 -7.91
C SER A 540 -3.62 2.43 -8.61
N PRO A 541 -4.52 3.19 -7.96
CA PRO A 541 -5.66 3.81 -8.65
C PRO A 541 -5.23 4.98 -9.55
N ILE A 542 -4.04 5.50 -9.35
CA ILE A 542 -3.38 6.44 -10.24
C ILE A 542 -2.06 5.85 -10.70
N GLN A 543 -1.89 5.70 -12.03
CA GLN A 543 -0.72 5.08 -12.62
C GLN A 543 -0.02 6.06 -13.55
N MET A 544 1.28 6.28 -13.34
CA MET A 544 2.08 7.15 -14.17
C MET A 544 2.49 6.46 -15.47
N LEU A 545 2.49 7.20 -16.58
CA LEU A 545 3.30 6.93 -17.75
C LEU A 545 4.57 7.75 -17.57
N ALA A 546 5.59 7.12 -16.99
CA ALA A 546 6.70 7.85 -16.40
C ALA A 546 7.75 8.34 -17.40
N ASP A 547 7.78 7.77 -18.62
CA ASP A 547 8.77 8.12 -19.61
C ASP A 547 8.52 9.49 -20.29
N LEU A 548 9.52 9.96 -21.02
CA LEU A 548 9.43 11.18 -21.82
C LEU A 548 8.48 10.99 -23.00
N PRO A 549 7.74 12.02 -23.43
CA PRO A 549 6.81 11.94 -24.56
C PRO A 549 7.40 11.35 -25.84
N GLU A 550 8.62 11.74 -26.19
CA GLU A 550 9.32 11.29 -27.40
C GLU A 550 9.63 9.80 -27.42
N ASN A 551 9.74 9.16 -26.23
CA ASN A 551 10.03 7.73 -26.14
C ASN A 551 8.79 6.85 -26.39
N TYR A 552 7.61 7.44 -26.30
CA TYR A 552 6.33 6.78 -26.64
C TYR A 552 5.93 6.97 -28.08
N GLU A 553 6.44 8.03 -28.78
CA GLU A 553 6.03 8.33 -30.15
C GLU A 553 6.29 7.16 -31.10
N GLY A 554 5.25 6.79 -31.87
CA GLY A 554 5.33 5.71 -32.84
C GLY A 554 5.49 4.29 -32.23
N LYS A 555 5.40 4.13 -30.91
CA LYS A 555 5.50 2.80 -30.23
C LYS A 555 4.11 2.13 -30.15
N PRO A 556 3.86 1.03 -30.90
CA PRO A 556 2.56 0.36 -30.88
C PRO A 556 2.14 -0.18 -29.50
N ALA A 557 3.12 -0.49 -28.64
CA ALA A 557 2.90 -0.95 -27.27
C ALA A 557 2.22 0.08 -26.38
N LEU A 558 2.28 1.40 -26.71
CA LEU A 558 1.55 2.46 -26.02
C LEU A 558 0.03 2.20 -26.00
N GLN A 559 -0.50 1.46 -27.00
CA GLN A 559 -1.92 1.14 -27.03
C GLN A 559 -2.39 0.38 -25.81
N PHE A 560 -1.57 -0.53 -25.25
CA PHE A 560 -1.92 -1.20 -24.01
C PHE A 560 -2.06 -0.22 -22.84
N LEU A 561 -1.14 0.77 -22.73
CA LEU A 561 -1.20 1.79 -21.67
C LEU A 561 -2.42 2.72 -21.83
N LYS A 562 -2.93 2.92 -23.04
CA LYS A 562 -4.18 3.64 -23.27
C LYS A 562 -5.39 2.83 -22.81
N ASP A 563 -5.39 1.54 -23.04
CA ASP A 563 -6.54 0.66 -22.79
C ASP A 563 -6.67 0.21 -21.35
N VAL A 564 -5.55 -0.11 -20.65
CA VAL A 564 -5.57 -0.68 -19.32
C VAL A 564 -6.19 0.30 -18.31
N PRO A 565 -7.22 -0.10 -17.52
CA PRO A 565 -7.79 0.75 -16.48
C PRO A 565 -6.95 0.71 -15.20
N THR A 566 -7.34 1.54 -14.23
CA THR A 566 -6.73 1.61 -12.90
C THR A 566 -7.73 1.36 -11.77
N ASP A 567 -8.96 0.97 -12.10
CA ASP A 567 -10.03 0.62 -11.17
C ASP A 567 -10.66 -0.73 -11.55
N TRP A 568 -10.82 -1.63 -10.58
CA TRP A 568 -11.08 -3.02 -10.86
C TRP A 568 -12.34 -3.55 -10.19
N GLU A 569 -13.08 -4.37 -10.92
CA GLU A 569 -14.22 -5.13 -10.41
C GLU A 569 -13.75 -6.32 -9.56
N ASP A 570 -12.71 -7.01 -10.01
CA ASP A 570 -12.15 -8.20 -9.36
C ASP A 570 -10.68 -8.39 -9.70
N THR A 571 -9.94 -9.05 -8.80
CA THR A 571 -8.53 -9.41 -8.96
C THR A 571 -8.34 -10.89 -8.65
N LYS A 572 -7.57 -11.58 -9.50
CA LYS A 572 -7.16 -12.97 -9.32
C LYS A 572 -5.66 -13.10 -9.53
N VAL A 573 -4.96 -13.69 -8.57
CA VAL A 573 -3.59 -14.15 -8.78
C VAL A 573 -3.68 -15.58 -9.29
N LEU A 574 -3.29 -15.79 -10.53
CA LEU A 574 -3.43 -17.10 -11.20
C LEU A 574 -2.30 -18.03 -10.80
N GLU A 575 -1.10 -17.47 -10.69
CA GLU A 575 0.08 -18.18 -10.21
C GLU A 575 1.16 -17.18 -9.78
N GLY A 576 2.07 -17.61 -8.92
CA GLY A 576 3.18 -16.78 -8.49
C GLY A 576 4.08 -17.46 -7.49
N LYS A 577 5.35 -17.07 -7.51
CA LYS A 577 6.36 -17.48 -6.53
C LYS A 577 7.21 -16.27 -6.19
N ILE A 578 7.30 -15.98 -4.91
CA ILE A 578 7.94 -14.75 -4.41
C ILE A 578 9.40 -14.69 -4.88
N GLY A 579 9.78 -13.57 -5.51
CA GLY A 579 11.11 -13.36 -6.06
C GLY A 579 11.41 -14.07 -7.37
N GLU A 580 10.43 -14.79 -7.92
CA GLU A 580 10.61 -15.46 -9.22
C GLU A 580 9.66 -14.92 -10.28
N TYR A 581 8.35 -14.98 -10.07
CA TYR A 581 7.35 -14.54 -11.05
C TYR A 581 5.98 -14.32 -10.43
N ILE A 582 5.12 -13.62 -11.16
CA ILE A 582 3.71 -13.47 -10.84
C ILE A 582 2.87 -13.31 -12.12
N THR A 583 1.69 -13.91 -12.12
CA THR A 583 0.65 -13.74 -13.14
C THR A 583 -0.65 -13.34 -12.48
N THR A 584 -1.13 -12.12 -12.77
CA THR A 584 -2.34 -11.54 -12.21
C THR A 584 -3.35 -11.23 -13.30
N ALA A 585 -4.61 -11.59 -13.12
CA ALA A 585 -5.73 -11.18 -13.96
C ALA A 585 -6.67 -10.25 -13.18
N ARG A 586 -7.09 -9.15 -13.83
CA ARG A 586 -8.00 -8.15 -13.24
C ARG A 586 -9.15 -7.85 -14.20
N LYS A 587 -10.36 -7.80 -13.67
CA LYS A 587 -11.55 -7.39 -14.41
C LYS A 587 -11.75 -5.90 -14.30
N ASP A 588 -11.95 -5.24 -15.43
CA ASP A 588 -12.29 -3.81 -15.46
C ASP A 588 -13.61 -3.55 -14.71
N ARG A 589 -13.62 -2.49 -13.89
CA ARG A 589 -14.82 -2.10 -13.13
C ARG A 589 -15.94 -1.54 -13.99
N ASN A 590 -15.59 -0.97 -15.15
CA ASN A 590 -16.50 -0.22 -16.00
C ASN A 590 -16.85 -0.92 -17.31
N SER A 591 -16.27 -2.10 -17.55
CA SER A 591 -16.54 -2.91 -18.74
C SER A 591 -16.54 -4.42 -18.41
N ALA A 592 -16.76 -5.25 -19.42
CA ALA A 592 -16.65 -6.69 -19.29
C ALA A 592 -15.25 -7.22 -19.62
N ASP A 593 -14.29 -6.33 -19.88
CA ASP A 593 -12.93 -6.68 -20.27
C ASP A 593 -12.12 -7.19 -19.07
N TRP A 594 -11.17 -8.06 -19.35
CA TRP A 594 -10.16 -8.50 -18.41
C TRP A 594 -8.77 -8.09 -18.88
N TYR A 595 -7.88 -7.90 -17.93
CA TYR A 595 -6.48 -7.57 -18.17
C TYR A 595 -5.60 -8.51 -17.39
N LEU A 596 -4.54 -9.00 -18.05
CA LEU A 596 -3.55 -9.90 -17.47
C LEU A 596 -2.18 -9.24 -17.54
N GLY A 597 -1.44 -9.31 -16.43
CA GLY A 597 -0.03 -8.97 -16.36
C GLY A 597 0.74 -10.17 -15.86
N THR A 598 1.85 -10.49 -16.51
CA THR A 598 2.79 -11.51 -16.05
C THR A 598 4.21 -11.00 -16.19
N LEU A 599 5.04 -11.25 -15.17
CA LEU A 599 6.45 -10.87 -15.15
C LEU A 599 7.30 -11.95 -14.47
N THR A 600 8.57 -12.00 -14.86
CA THR A 600 9.56 -12.94 -14.31
C THR A 600 10.79 -12.19 -13.81
N ASN A 601 11.57 -12.86 -12.97
CA ASN A 601 12.89 -12.40 -12.54
C ASN A 601 13.92 -12.52 -13.69
N GLU A 602 15.21 -12.54 -13.39
CA GLU A 602 16.30 -12.65 -14.37
C GLU A 602 16.27 -13.90 -15.25
N ASN A 603 15.47 -14.90 -14.87
CA ASN A 603 15.34 -16.16 -15.62
C ASN A 603 14.18 -16.09 -16.63
N PRO A 604 14.38 -16.49 -17.90
CA PRO A 604 13.30 -16.56 -18.86
C PRO A 604 12.26 -17.60 -18.44
N ARG A 605 10.99 -17.39 -18.81
CA ARG A 605 9.89 -18.24 -18.37
C ARG A 605 8.84 -18.45 -19.46
N LYS A 606 8.36 -19.70 -19.56
CA LYS A 606 7.17 -20.04 -20.32
C LYS A 606 5.99 -20.16 -19.37
N VAL A 607 4.97 -19.36 -19.60
CA VAL A 607 3.76 -19.30 -18.77
C VAL A 607 2.61 -19.88 -19.59
N ASP A 608 1.87 -20.85 -19.03
CA ASP A 608 0.65 -21.42 -19.64
C ASP A 608 -0.55 -21.06 -18.79
N VAL A 609 -1.25 -20.00 -19.20
CA VAL A 609 -2.32 -19.38 -18.42
C VAL A 609 -3.66 -20.02 -18.78
N SER A 610 -4.31 -20.69 -17.82
CA SER A 610 -5.72 -21.07 -17.94
C SER A 610 -6.61 -19.83 -18.00
N LEU A 611 -7.51 -19.75 -18.97
CA LEU A 611 -8.46 -18.65 -19.13
C LEU A 611 -9.79 -18.87 -18.40
N SER A 612 -9.84 -19.82 -17.46
CA SER A 612 -11.04 -20.16 -16.68
C SER A 612 -11.63 -19.00 -15.85
N PHE A 613 -10.89 -17.89 -15.71
CA PHE A 613 -11.38 -16.68 -15.08
C PHE A 613 -12.33 -15.85 -15.96
N LEU A 614 -12.33 -16.07 -17.27
CA LEU A 614 -13.24 -15.42 -18.22
C LEU A 614 -14.68 -15.95 -18.08
N ASP A 615 -15.67 -15.16 -18.50
CA ASP A 615 -17.06 -15.57 -18.53
C ASP A 615 -17.24 -16.80 -19.46
N PRO A 616 -17.75 -17.94 -18.95
CA PRO A 616 -17.89 -19.17 -19.73
C PRO A 616 -18.85 -19.06 -20.92
N ASN A 617 -19.74 -18.07 -20.91
CA ASN A 617 -20.73 -17.84 -21.96
C ASN A 617 -20.28 -16.76 -22.97
N ALA A 618 -19.05 -16.31 -22.89
CA ALA A 618 -18.54 -15.24 -23.75
C ALA A 618 -17.32 -15.66 -24.57
N THR A 619 -17.12 -14.94 -25.66
CA THR A 619 -15.91 -15.00 -26.49
C THR A 619 -15.17 -13.67 -26.35
N TYR A 620 -13.84 -13.74 -26.38
CA TYR A 620 -12.99 -12.57 -26.21
C TYR A 620 -11.95 -12.45 -27.33
N GLU A 621 -11.60 -11.23 -27.71
CA GLU A 621 -10.38 -10.92 -28.43
C GLU A 621 -9.25 -10.71 -27.43
N ALA A 622 -8.29 -11.62 -27.36
CA ALA A 622 -7.05 -11.43 -26.59
C ALA A 622 -6.08 -10.59 -27.41
N GLN A 623 -5.79 -9.37 -26.96
CA GLN A 623 -4.78 -8.47 -27.50
C GLN A 623 -3.51 -8.67 -26.66
N ILE A 624 -2.50 -9.30 -27.22
CA ILE A 624 -1.32 -9.81 -26.52
C ILE A 624 -0.13 -8.91 -26.81
N TYR A 625 0.55 -8.48 -25.74
CA TYR A 625 1.78 -7.70 -25.76
C TYR A 625 2.80 -8.46 -24.90
N VAL A 626 3.80 -9.06 -25.50
CA VAL A 626 4.78 -9.90 -24.80
C VAL A 626 6.17 -9.64 -25.36
N ASP A 627 7.22 -9.94 -24.60
CA ASP A 627 8.60 -9.88 -25.09
C ASP A 627 8.73 -10.55 -26.45
N ALA A 628 9.39 -9.92 -27.41
CA ALA A 628 9.67 -10.52 -28.71
C ALA A 628 10.68 -11.67 -28.58
N GLU A 629 10.75 -12.55 -29.56
CA GLU A 629 11.73 -13.63 -29.56
C GLU A 629 13.16 -13.08 -29.46
N GLY A 630 13.98 -13.65 -28.57
CA GLY A 630 15.35 -13.23 -28.33
C GLY A 630 15.47 -11.95 -27.45
N THR A 631 14.37 -11.45 -26.89
CA THR A 631 14.36 -10.30 -25.98
C THR A 631 14.68 -10.73 -24.57
N ASP A 632 15.56 -10.00 -23.90
CA ASP A 632 15.81 -10.02 -22.46
C ASP A 632 16.31 -8.63 -21.99
N GLN A 633 16.60 -8.47 -20.70
CA GLN A 633 17.08 -7.19 -20.17
C GLN A 633 18.39 -6.66 -20.80
N LYS A 634 19.17 -7.49 -21.51
CA LYS A 634 20.45 -7.11 -22.12
C LYS A 634 20.38 -7.06 -23.64
N HIS A 635 19.48 -7.85 -24.21
CA HIS A 635 19.37 -8.02 -25.66
C HIS A 635 17.99 -7.56 -26.11
N ASN A 636 17.96 -6.51 -26.92
CA ASN A 636 16.74 -5.95 -27.52
C ASN A 636 15.58 -5.71 -26.54
N PRO A 637 15.82 -5.08 -25.36
CA PRO A 637 14.86 -5.02 -24.25
C PRO A 637 13.58 -4.22 -24.57
N GLU A 638 13.58 -3.40 -25.61
CA GLU A 638 12.43 -2.61 -26.04
C GLU A 638 11.49 -3.36 -26.99
N ALA A 639 11.87 -4.55 -27.47
CA ALA A 639 11.08 -5.24 -28.48
C ALA A 639 9.88 -5.98 -27.86
N VAL A 640 8.69 -5.64 -28.34
CA VAL A 640 7.41 -6.23 -27.94
C VAL A 640 6.75 -6.87 -29.15
N ALA A 641 6.45 -8.17 -29.05
CA ALA A 641 5.61 -8.86 -30.01
C ALA A 641 4.14 -8.59 -29.70
N ILE A 642 3.40 -8.10 -30.70
CA ILE A 642 1.98 -7.77 -30.58
C ILE A 642 1.17 -8.69 -31.48
N SER A 643 0.16 -9.35 -30.92
CA SER A 643 -0.72 -10.25 -31.67
C SER A 643 -2.15 -10.25 -31.12
N LYS A 644 -3.08 -10.81 -31.88
CA LYS A 644 -4.47 -10.96 -31.50
C LYS A 644 -4.92 -12.41 -31.70
N LYS A 645 -5.77 -12.88 -30.80
CA LYS A 645 -6.35 -14.22 -30.85
C LYS A 645 -7.76 -14.23 -30.28
N THR A 646 -8.68 -14.93 -30.92
CA THR A 646 -10.00 -15.19 -30.34
C THR A 646 -9.90 -16.34 -29.35
N VAL A 647 -10.45 -16.14 -28.13
CA VAL A 647 -10.35 -17.11 -27.03
C VAL A 647 -11.64 -17.21 -26.23
N LYS A 648 -11.77 -18.32 -25.51
CA LYS A 648 -12.85 -18.61 -24.55
C LYS A 648 -12.30 -19.03 -23.19
N SER A 649 -13.15 -19.12 -22.18
CA SER A 649 -12.77 -19.57 -20.82
C SER A 649 -12.22 -20.99 -20.75
N THR A 650 -12.47 -21.83 -21.75
CA THR A 650 -11.96 -23.21 -21.86
C THR A 650 -10.55 -23.30 -22.45
N ASP A 651 -10.03 -22.20 -22.96
CA ASP A 651 -8.71 -22.16 -23.61
C ASP A 651 -7.57 -21.90 -22.59
N SER A 652 -6.34 -22.09 -23.05
CA SER A 652 -5.16 -21.57 -22.39
C SER A 652 -4.36 -20.64 -23.31
N LEU A 653 -3.54 -19.79 -22.71
CA LEU A 653 -2.68 -18.84 -23.39
C LEU A 653 -1.22 -19.07 -23.00
N LYS A 654 -0.38 -19.40 -24.00
CA LYS A 654 1.06 -19.57 -23.79
C LYS A 654 1.80 -18.27 -24.06
N LEU A 655 2.56 -17.80 -23.08
CA LEU A 655 3.39 -16.60 -23.15
C LEU A 655 4.84 -16.97 -22.90
N ASN A 656 5.75 -16.49 -23.73
CA ASN A 656 7.19 -16.67 -23.55
C ASN A 656 7.77 -15.35 -23.07
N LEU A 657 8.32 -15.33 -21.86
CA LEU A 657 8.94 -14.16 -21.24
C LEU A 657 10.45 -14.28 -21.35
N GLY A 658 11.11 -13.21 -21.75
CA GLY A 658 12.56 -13.10 -21.67
C GLY A 658 13.06 -13.05 -20.23
N GLY A 659 14.38 -13.12 -20.01
CA GLY A 659 14.96 -12.89 -18.69
C GLY A 659 14.71 -11.44 -18.24
N ALA A 660 14.18 -11.25 -17.04
CA ALA A 660 13.67 -9.96 -16.53
C ALA A 660 12.54 -9.38 -17.38
N GLY A 661 11.82 -10.23 -18.06
CA GLY A 661 10.80 -9.86 -19.02
C GLY A 661 9.39 -9.95 -18.48
N GLY A 662 8.44 -9.71 -19.38
CA GLY A 662 7.04 -9.74 -19.05
C GLY A 662 6.12 -9.71 -20.28
N GLY A 663 4.82 -9.68 -19.96
CA GLY A 663 3.79 -9.54 -20.96
C GLY A 663 2.47 -9.07 -20.35
N ALA A 664 1.69 -8.41 -21.16
CA ALA A 664 0.38 -7.91 -20.81
C ALA A 664 -0.65 -8.33 -21.85
N VAL A 665 -1.87 -8.61 -21.43
CA VAL A 665 -2.95 -9.01 -22.33
C VAL A 665 -4.23 -8.28 -21.95
N ARG A 666 -4.91 -7.70 -22.94
CA ARG A 666 -6.31 -7.28 -22.81
C ARG A 666 -7.20 -8.36 -23.41
N PHE A 667 -8.18 -8.83 -22.67
CA PHE A 667 -9.26 -9.69 -23.15
C PHE A 667 -10.51 -8.82 -23.35
N LYS A 668 -10.71 -8.37 -24.59
CA LYS A 668 -11.87 -7.56 -24.94
C LYS A 668 -13.06 -8.47 -25.22
N LYS A 669 -14.16 -8.33 -24.49
CA LYS A 669 -15.39 -9.10 -24.72
C LYS A 669 -16.00 -8.75 -26.07
N LEU A 670 -16.33 -9.79 -26.89
CA LEU A 670 -16.94 -9.67 -28.21
C LEU A 670 -18.46 -9.70 -28.15
#